data_792d49b673a88024e6d820f4627cae6d
#
_entry.id   792d49b673a88024e6d820f4627cae6d
#
_cell.length_a   1.000
_cell.length_b   1.000
_cell.length_c   1.000
_cell.angle_alpha   90.00
_cell.angle_beta   90.00
_cell.angle_gamma   90.00
#
_symmetry.space_group_name_H-M   'P 1'
#
loop_
_entity.id
_entity.type
_entity.pdbx_description
1 polymer ?
#
loop_
_entity_poly.entity_id
_entity_poly.type
_entity_poly.pdbx_seq_one_letter_code
_entity_poly.pdbx_strand_id
1 'polypeptide(L)'
;MTGNIRKHRNTFVASSCPDVMTTSTRVLKDRRPASISEDVADLHLAKRARKSDDIDMDFDEGAAEQMLEGCSNGDSGYRYLEHPADVQVHAWGPDLAKAVAQAVTAMYGYMTELDKVEEQFTMYYSAKANDLQGLVHAIMEEALCGFQSEPFFVGKGVVVDKLDLKQFTADFQVAGECFDLQKHSQLTDVKAITYSNMQIHQKTDRCDIFMGVDVQKKVLKRKLEKMKATQHETAAKSASTPAPPIEDVSSFLSAKTFDGLKGKVNDRLLDSIKKMGFTTMTEIQAKSIEPLLEGRDVLASAKTGSGKTLAFLIPAIELLLKLDWKQYNGTGVIMVSPTRELSMQTYGVLTELLEGTSLSHGLVMGGSNRSAEQDKLAKGISVLVATPGRLLDHLQNTDPFVVKNLKCLIIDEADRILDIGFEIEMQQILRHLPKKRQTMLFSATHTPKVDELVKLSLHSNPVKLSVSEKSEVATVEGLQQGYVVCPSEKRFLMLFTFLKKNKNKKVMVFFSSCNSVKYHHELLNYIDIPCMSIHGKQKQAKRTSTFFQFCQAETGILLCTDVAARGLDIPAVDWIVQYDPPDEPREYIHRVGRTARGKDGRGNALLVLRPEELGFLRYLRAAKVVLNEFEFSWSKIANIQSQLENLIDKNYYLNKSAKEAYKCYVRAYDSHSLKDIFDVNNLDLIAVCKSFGFSVPPFVDLPISHKPKVQVRSKLSGAGYRKRPKAFTFKQKPKK
;
A
#
# COMPACT_ATOMS: atom_id res chain seq x y z
N MET A 1 53.52 -41.52 9.43
CA MET A 1 54.38 -40.45 8.90
C MET A 1 53.43 -39.32 8.45
N THR A 2 53.62 -38.13 8.98
CA THR A 2 53.07 -36.82 8.61
C THR A 2 51.54 -36.74 8.56
N GLY A 3 50.77 -36.22 9.46
CA GLY A 3 50.88 -35.03 10.27
C GLY A 3 50.26 -33.82 9.54
N ASN A 4 48.92 -33.58 9.69
CA ASN A 4 48.35 -32.28 9.32
C ASN A 4 47.32 -31.85 10.37
N ILE A 5 47.71 -30.87 11.15
CA ILE A 5 46.93 -30.20 12.20
C ILE A 5 45.92 -29.27 11.52
N ARG A 6 44.64 -29.54 11.65
CA ARG A 6 43.57 -28.61 11.33
C ARG A 6 43.25 -27.76 12.55
N LYS A 7 43.51 -26.48 12.47
CA LYS A 7 43.05 -25.45 13.42
C LYS A 7 41.52 -25.35 13.35
N HIS A 8 40.84 -25.72 14.41
CA HIS A 8 39.43 -25.41 14.64
C HIS A 8 39.30 -23.90 14.94
N ARG A 9 38.56 -23.19 14.12
CA ARG A 9 37.96 -21.91 14.48
C ARG A 9 36.62 -22.23 15.14
N ASN A 10 36.48 -21.95 16.41
CA ASN A 10 35.20 -21.95 17.11
C ASN A 10 34.39 -20.75 16.66
N THR A 11 33.34 -20.99 15.89
CA THR A 11 32.22 -20.09 15.69
C THR A 11 31.19 -20.40 16.77
N PHE A 12 30.98 -19.48 17.69
CA PHE A 12 29.87 -19.56 18.63
C PHE A 12 28.57 -19.26 17.87
N VAL A 13 27.68 -20.21 17.83
CA VAL A 13 26.31 -20.08 17.37
C VAL A 13 25.47 -19.74 18.59
N ALA A 14 24.98 -18.51 18.67
CA ALA A 14 23.93 -18.16 19.63
C ALA A 14 22.62 -18.79 19.18
N SER A 15 22.08 -19.69 19.99
CA SER A 15 20.77 -20.31 19.79
C SER A 15 19.65 -19.33 20.11
N SER A 16 18.64 -19.35 19.30
CA SER A 16 17.30 -18.74 19.42
C SER A 16 17.12 -17.27 18.97
N CYS A 17 17.19 -17.07 17.65
CA CYS A 17 16.29 -16.13 16.94
C CYS A 17 16.10 -16.65 15.51
N PRO A 18 14.87 -16.70 14.97
CA PRO A 18 14.64 -17.17 13.61
C PRO A 18 15.11 -16.15 12.58
N ASP A 19 15.80 -16.65 11.54
CA ASP A 19 16.40 -15.95 10.44
C ASP A 19 15.47 -14.97 9.72
N VAL A 20 15.83 -13.69 9.73
CA VAL A 20 15.33 -12.69 8.76
C VAL A 20 16.54 -12.08 8.06
N MET A 21 16.81 -12.55 6.85
CA MET A 21 17.79 -11.90 5.98
C MET A 21 17.15 -10.75 5.22
N THR A 22 17.63 -9.55 5.46
CA THR A 22 17.42 -8.40 4.57
C THR A 22 18.64 -8.20 3.67
N THR A 23 18.43 -7.83 2.42
CA THR A 23 19.45 -7.59 1.39
C THR A 23 20.19 -6.27 1.62
N SER A 24 20.99 -6.23 2.65
CA SER A 24 22.02 -5.22 2.87
C SER A 24 23.07 -5.90 3.73
N THR A 25 24.33 -5.80 3.38
CA THR A 25 25.44 -6.44 4.08
C THR A 25 25.53 -5.88 5.51
N ARG A 26 24.84 -6.51 6.45
CA ARG A 26 24.88 -6.18 7.87
C ARG A 26 25.76 -7.19 8.58
N VAL A 27 26.86 -6.74 9.17
CA VAL A 27 27.79 -7.57 9.94
C VAL A 27 27.66 -7.20 11.40
N LEU A 28 27.26 -8.14 12.22
CA LEU A 28 27.29 -8.02 13.68
C LEU A 28 28.72 -8.25 14.18
N LYS A 29 29.29 -7.29 14.89
CA LYS A 29 30.57 -7.44 15.58
C LYS A 29 30.39 -7.22 17.08
N ASP A 30 30.69 -8.25 17.84
CA ASP A 30 30.83 -8.19 19.30
C ASP A 30 32.01 -7.28 19.68
N ARG A 31 31.80 -6.28 20.49
CA ARG A 31 32.85 -5.56 21.23
C ARG A 31 32.62 -5.74 22.73
N ARG A 32 33.62 -6.26 23.43
CA ARG A 32 33.69 -6.14 24.89
C ARG A 32 33.99 -4.67 25.24
N PRO A 33 33.36 -4.10 26.28
CA PRO A 33 33.66 -2.73 26.70
C PRO A 33 35.09 -2.64 27.24
N ALA A 34 35.83 -1.68 26.74
CA ALA A 34 37.07 -1.24 27.37
C ALA A 34 36.71 -0.46 28.65
N SER A 35 37.27 -0.85 29.74
CA SER A 35 37.14 -0.20 31.04
C SER A 35 37.47 1.28 30.95
N ILE A 36 36.48 2.14 31.19
CA ILE A 36 36.68 3.58 31.42
C ILE A 36 36.77 3.78 32.93
N SER A 37 37.88 4.37 33.34
CA SER A 37 38.23 4.74 34.70
C SER A 37 37.20 5.72 35.29
N GLU A 38 36.88 5.49 36.57
CA GLU A 38 36.21 6.42 37.47
C GLU A 38 36.93 7.79 37.47
N ASP A 39 36.19 8.83 37.07
CA ASP A 39 36.35 10.21 37.50
C ASP A 39 35.25 11.03 36.80
N VAL A 40 34.11 11.21 37.45
CA VAL A 40 33.26 12.41 37.41
C VAL A 40 32.18 12.25 38.52
N ALA A 41 32.57 12.61 39.72
CA ALA A 41 31.66 13.12 40.71
C ALA A 41 31.95 14.63 40.89
N ASP A 42 30.88 15.39 41.06
CA ASP A 42 30.83 16.82 41.35
C ASP A 42 30.83 17.78 40.16
N LEU A 43 29.65 18.25 39.83
CA LEU A 43 29.35 19.69 39.67
C LEU A 43 27.84 19.98 39.60
N HIS A 44 27.24 20.15 40.74
CA HIS A 44 26.04 20.96 40.89
C HIS A 44 26.45 22.44 41.10
N LEU A 45 25.59 23.35 40.57
CA LEU A 45 25.54 24.81 40.83
C LEU A 45 26.36 25.73 39.89
N ALA A 46 25.65 26.37 38.95
CA ALA A 46 25.61 27.85 38.91
C ALA A 46 24.67 28.37 37.83
N LYS A 47 23.53 28.88 38.23
CA LYS A 47 22.73 29.89 37.51
C LYS A 47 23.46 31.21 37.56
N ARG A 48 23.71 31.90 36.42
CA ARG A 48 23.53 33.36 36.30
C ARG A 48 23.71 33.84 34.84
N ALA A 49 22.76 34.70 34.52
CA ALA A 49 22.54 35.47 33.31
C ALA A 49 23.73 36.26 32.72
N ARG A 50 23.73 36.46 31.39
CA ARG A 50 24.03 37.78 30.79
C ARG A 50 23.28 37.95 29.47
N LYS A 51 22.72 39.17 29.34
CA LYS A 51 21.98 39.79 28.27
C LYS A 51 22.82 40.28 27.13
N SER A 52 22.14 40.51 26.01
CA SER A 52 22.23 41.57 24.97
C SER A 52 22.71 41.03 23.60
N ASP A 53 22.20 41.43 22.43
CA ASP A 53 21.31 42.54 22.06
C ASP A 53 20.65 42.23 20.72
N ASP A 54 19.39 42.63 20.62
CA ASP A 54 18.59 43.14 19.52
C ASP A 54 18.69 42.61 18.07
N ILE A 55 17.64 41.99 17.58
CA ILE A 55 16.90 42.38 16.37
C ILE A 55 15.42 42.07 16.59
N ASP A 56 14.59 43.12 16.57
CA ASP A 56 13.14 43.10 16.66
C ASP A 56 12.49 42.32 15.51
N MET A 57 11.61 41.39 15.86
CA MET A 57 10.38 41.08 15.08
C MET A 57 9.30 40.68 16.06
N ASP A 58 8.23 41.46 16.08
CA ASP A 58 7.00 41.28 16.87
C ASP A 58 6.41 39.87 16.68
N PHE A 59 6.30 39.13 17.77
CA PHE A 59 5.40 37.97 17.90
C PHE A 59 4.61 38.06 19.19
N ASP A 60 3.30 37.87 19.01
CA ASP A 60 2.25 37.91 19.99
C ASP A 60 2.50 36.92 21.15
N GLU A 61 2.50 37.39 22.39
CA GLU A 61 2.66 36.61 23.62
C GLU A 61 1.38 35.86 23.95
N GLY A 62 1.46 34.53 23.97
CA GLY A 62 0.36 33.75 24.55
C GLY A 62 0.38 32.23 24.36
N ALA A 63 1.48 31.51 24.66
CA ALA A 63 1.42 30.09 25.02
C ALA A 63 2.72 29.66 25.70
N ALA A 64 2.64 29.15 26.92
CA ALA A 64 3.78 28.63 27.66
C ALA A 64 4.40 27.43 26.97
N GLU A 65 5.58 27.59 26.40
CA GLU A 65 6.39 26.54 25.80
C GLU A 65 6.99 25.63 26.89
N GLN A 66 6.58 24.37 26.92
CA GLN A 66 7.38 23.33 27.58
C GLN A 66 8.43 22.82 26.58
N MET A 67 9.63 23.36 26.66
CA MET A 67 10.79 22.84 25.93
C MET A 67 11.27 21.53 26.59
N LEU A 68 11.25 20.43 25.84
CA LEU A 68 11.97 19.22 26.19
C LEU A 68 13.43 19.37 25.70
N GLU A 69 14.35 19.65 26.65
CA GLU A 69 15.79 19.72 26.35
C GLU A 69 16.37 18.31 26.20
N GLY A 70 17.05 18.04 25.07
CA GLY A 70 17.86 16.85 24.85
C GLY A 70 19.29 17.03 25.37
N CYS A 71 20.03 15.94 25.55
CA CYS A 71 21.40 15.94 26.05
C CYS A 71 22.34 16.74 25.14
N SER A 72 23.08 17.71 25.69
CA SER A 72 24.14 18.46 25.02
C SER A 72 25.47 18.26 25.73
N ASN A 73 26.47 17.75 24.99
CA ASN A 73 27.87 17.76 25.40
C ASN A 73 28.60 18.91 24.63
N GLY A 74 28.57 20.13 25.18
CA GLY A 74 29.32 21.27 24.70
C GLY A 74 29.13 21.66 23.21
N ASP A 75 29.89 21.05 22.30
CA ASP A 75 29.95 21.42 20.88
C ASP A 75 28.94 20.66 19.98
N SER A 76 28.28 19.63 20.48
CA SER A 76 27.25 18.85 19.74
C SER A 76 26.07 18.52 20.60
N GLY A 77 24.88 18.40 19.97
CA GLY A 77 23.64 18.06 20.68
C GLY A 77 22.41 18.11 19.81
N TYR A 78 21.24 17.95 20.42
CA TYR A 78 19.95 18.06 19.75
C TYR A 78 18.89 18.62 20.69
N ARG A 79 17.79 19.13 20.10
CA ARG A 79 16.58 19.55 20.79
C ARG A 79 15.35 19.30 19.92
N TYR A 80 14.19 19.20 20.56
CA TYR A 80 12.91 19.06 19.89
C TYR A 80 12.20 20.41 19.84
N LEU A 81 11.70 20.77 18.67
CA LEU A 81 10.92 21.99 18.44
C LEU A 81 9.49 21.62 18.14
N GLU A 82 8.52 22.35 18.70
CA GLU A 82 7.11 22.16 18.39
C GLU A 82 6.81 22.60 16.95
N HIS A 83 6.13 21.74 16.22
CA HIS A 83 5.61 22.02 14.90
C HIS A 83 4.11 21.66 14.86
N PRO A 84 3.23 22.42 14.17
CA PRO A 84 1.77 22.23 14.20
C PRO A 84 1.29 20.83 13.80
N ALA A 85 2.03 20.10 12.98
CA ALA A 85 1.68 18.76 12.50
C ALA A 85 2.60 17.66 13.03
N ASP A 86 3.90 17.96 13.21
CA ASP A 86 4.98 17.01 13.48
C ASP A 86 5.91 17.54 14.58
N VAL A 87 6.90 16.77 14.98
CA VAL A 87 8.01 17.26 15.80
C VAL A 87 9.17 17.61 14.88
N GLN A 88 9.75 18.77 15.08
CA GLN A 88 11.00 19.14 14.39
C GLN A 88 12.20 18.85 15.29
N VAL A 89 13.10 18.01 14.81
CA VAL A 89 14.41 17.80 15.43
C VAL A 89 15.37 18.86 14.93
N HIS A 90 16.01 19.59 15.85
CA HIS A 90 17.16 20.43 15.59
C HIS A 90 18.37 19.74 16.19
N ALA A 91 19.30 19.28 15.36
CA ALA A 91 20.55 18.65 15.76
C ALA A 91 21.74 19.47 15.26
N TRP A 92 22.81 19.52 16.06
CA TRP A 92 24.03 20.26 15.69
C TRP A 92 25.30 19.52 16.08
N GLY A 93 26.39 19.89 15.42
CA GLY A 93 27.75 19.38 15.69
C GLY A 93 28.81 20.24 15.01
N PRO A 94 30.10 20.01 15.31
CA PRO A 94 31.22 20.74 14.70
C PRO A 94 31.30 20.48 13.19
N ASP A 95 30.81 19.34 12.73
CA ASP A 95 30.76 18.96 11.32
C ASP A 95 29.44 18.27 10.96
N LEU A 96 29.23 18.02 9.67
CA LEU A 96 28.02 17.37 9.17
C LEU A 96 27.86 15.94 9.71
N ALA A 97 28.97 15.19 9.87
CA ALA A 97 28.91 13.79 10.33
C ALA A 97 28.42 13.74 11.79
N LYS A 98 28.90 14.65 12.63
CA LYS A 98 28.47 14.78 14.04
C LYS A 98 27.01 15.28 14.13
N ALA A 99 26.63 16.27 13.33
CA ALA A 99 25.26 16.77 13.31
C ALA A 99 24.25 15.69 12.87
N VAL A 100 24.61 14.87 11.86
CA VAL A 100 23.79 13.72 11.43
C VAL A 100 23.71 12.65 12.52
N ALA A 101 24.83 12.34 13.20
CA ALA A 101 24.84 11.39 14.31
C ALA A 101 23.88 11.84 15.43
N GLN A 102 23.90 13.14 15.78
CA GLN A 102 22.98 13.71 16.76
C GLN A 102 21.50 13.67 16.29
N ALA A 103 21.23 13.86 15.00
CA ALA A 103 19.89 13.76 14.46
C ALA A 103 19.32 12.34 14.59
N VAL A 104 20.12 11.30 14.29
CA VAL A 104 19.72 9.88 14.47
C VAL A 104 19.52 9.57 15.95
N THR A 105 20.41 10.03 16.84
CA THR A 105 20.28 9.86 18.29
C THR A 105 19.00 10.53 18.81
N ALA A 106 18.69 11.74 18.35
CA ALA A 106 17.47 12.45 18.69
C ALA A 106 16.21 11.65 18.28
N MET A 107 16.22 11.04 17.11
CA MET A 107 15.09 10.20 16.64
C MET A 107 14.85 9.04 17.62
N TYR A 108 15.88 8.30 18.01
CA TYR A 108 15.74 7.20 18.97
C TYR A 108 15.33 7.71 20.36
N GLY A 109 15.88 8.84 20.82
CA GLY A 109 15.52 9.47 22.09
C GLY A 109 14.07 9.96 22.16
N TYR A 110 13.47 10.23 21.01
CA TYR A 110 12.03 10.53 20.92
C TYR A 110 11.15 9.29 21.04
N MET A 111 11.70 8.11 20.68
CA MET A 111 10.99 6.82 20.69
C MET A 111 11.07 6.12 22.03
N THR A 112 12.20 6.23 22.75
CA THR A 112 12.43 5.60 24.05
C THR A 112 13.43 6.41 24.89
N GLU A 113 13.47 6.11 26.19
CA GLU A 113 14.47 6.68 27.11
C GLU A 113 15.84 6.05 26.82
N LEU A 114 16.78 6.82 26.24
CA LEU A 114 18.09 6.31 25.83
C LEU A 114 18.96 5.86 27.01
N ASP A 115 18.72 6.37 28.23
CA ASP A 115 19.42 5.94 29.43
C ASP A 115 19.24 4.47 29.77
N LYS A 116 18.11 3.89 29.33
CA LYS A 116 17.78 2.48 29.51
C LYS A 116 18.30 1.57 28.42
N VAL A 117 18.84 2.13 27.33
CA VAL A 117 19.40 1.40 26.19
C VAL A 117 20.88 1.08 26.46
N GLU A 118 21.24 -0.19 26.34
CA GLU A 118 22.62 -0.68 26.46
C GLU A 118 23.24 -0.88 25.08
N GLU A 119 24.55 -0.61 24.94
CA GLU A 119 25.29 -0.86 23.72
C GLU A 119 25.77 -2.32 23.64
N GLN A 120 24.80 -3.25 23.44
CA GLN A 120 25.12 -4.69 23.41
C GLN A 120 25.76 -5.13 22.09
N PHE A 121 25.34 -4.53 20.96
CA PHE A 121 25.93 -4.79 19.64
C PHE A 121 25.80 -3.59 18.72
N THR A 122 26.52 -3.64 17.60
CA THR A 122 26.57 -2.54 16.64
C THR A 122 25.96 -2.97 15.29
N MET A 123 25.05 -2.17 14.76
CA MET A 123 24.49 -2.32 13.42
C MET A 123 25.19 -1.39 12.45
N TYR A 124 25.48 -1.90 11.24
CA TYR A 124 26.13 -1.16 10.15
C TYR A 124 25.11 -0.85 9.06
N TYR A 125 25.10 0.41 8.63
CA TYR A 125 24.18 0.91 7.63
C TYR A 125 24.91 1.64 6.52
N SER A 126 24.34 1.61 5.30
CA SER A 126 24.83 2.39 4.16
C SER A 126 23.66 3.14 3.54
N ALA A 127 23.84 4.42 3.30
CA ALA A 127 22.86 5.29 2.68
C ALA A 127 23.39 5.92 1.39
N LYS A 128 22.50 6.12 0.40
CA LYS A 128 22.81 6.75 -0.88
C LYS A 128 21.67 7.62 -1.37
N ALA A 129 22.00 8.81 -1.85
CA ALA A 129 21.02 9.76 -2.40
C ALA A 129 21.56 10.49 -3.64
N ASN A 130 20.85 11.50 -4.10
CA ASN A 130 21.23 12.34 -5.25
C ASN A 130 21.62 13.76 -4.86
N ASP A 131 21.39 14.15 -3.61
CA ASP A 131 21.70 15.46 -3.04
C ASP A 131 21.92 15.36 -1.51
N LEU A 132 22.36 16.44 -0.89
CA LEU A 132 22.70 16.47 0.52
C LEU A 132 21.48 16.26 1.44
N GLN A 133 20.34 16.88 1.13
CA GLN A 133 19.13 16.71 1.93
C GLN A 133 18.60 15.28 1.81
N GLY A 134 18.64 14.72 0.60
CA GLY A 134 18.31 13.33 0.36
C GLY A 134 19.23 12.36 1.08
N LEU A 135 20.53 12.67 1.21
CA LEU A 135 21.47 11.82 1.94
C LEU A 135 21.16 11.80 3.44
N VAL A 136 20.97 12.96 4.06
CA VAL A 136 20.58 13.03 5.48
C VAL A 136 19.25 12.32 5.72
N HIS A 137 18.26 12.53 4.85
CA HIS A 137 17.00 11.81 4.93
C HIS A 137 17.18 10.29 4.80
N ALA A 138 18.01 9.82 3.87
CA ALA A 138 18.25 8.39 3.66
C ALA A 138 18.97 7.75 4.88
N ILE A 139 19.90 8.46 5.52
CA ILE A 139 20.55 8.00 6.76
C ILE A 139 19.52 7.80 7.87
N MET A 140 18.64 8.77 8.05
CA MET A 140 17.58 8.71 9.05
C MET A 140 16.55 7.62 8.74
N GLU A 141 16.18 7.44 7.44
CA GLU A 141 15.27 6.36 7.00
C GLU A 141 15.86 4.96 7.24
N GLU A 142 17.16 4.76 6.97
CA GLU A 142 17.83 3.47 7.24
C GLU A 142 17.91 3.17 8.75
N ALA A 143 18.20 4.15 9.58
CA ALA A 143 18.19 4.00 11.04
C ALA A 143 16.78 3.70 11.57
N LEU A 144 15.76 4.41 11.09
CA LEU A 144 14.35 4.15 11.45
C LEU A 144 13.89 2.77 10.97
N CYS A 145 14.31 2.34 9.78
CA CYS A 145 14.01 1.02 9.26
C CYS A 145 14.59 -0.10 10.14
N GLY A 146 15.76 0.13 10.77
CA GLY A 146 16.35 -0.78 11.76
C GLY A 146 15.46 -0.98 12.99
N PHE A 147 14.77 0.07 13.44
CA PHE A 147 13.81 -0.02 14.53
C PHE A 147 12.46 -0.61 14.11
N GLN A 148 12.00 -0.34 12.89
CA GLN A 148 10.70 -0.82 12.37
C GLN A 148 10.73 -2.25 11.81
N SER A 149 11.91 -2.89 11.77
CA SER A 149 12.11 -4.25 11.24
C SER A 149 12.67 -5.15 12.33
N GLU A 150 12.28 -6.43 12.36
CA GLU A 150 12.93 -7.39 13.24
C GLU A 150 14.46 -7.40 12.99
N PRO A 151 15.26 -7.31 14.04
CA PRO A 151 14.96 -7.52 15.45
C PRO A 151 14.54 -6.28 16.26
N PHE A 152 13.95 -5.25 15.65
CA PHE A 152 13.48 -4.01 16.30
C PHE A 152 14.62 -3.30 17.06
N PHE A 153 15.66 -2.95 16.34
CA PHE A 153 16.89 -2.40 16.93
C PHE A 153 16.73 -0.94 17.35
N VAL A 154 17.10 -0.62 18.58
CA VAL A 154 17.17 0.76 19.10
C VAL A 154 18.63 1.13 19.41
N GLY A 155 19.06 2.30 18.91
CA GLY A 155 20.43 2.77 19.05
C GLY A 155 20.58 3.88 20.08
N LYS A 156 21.75 3.91 20.75
CA LYS A 156 22.19 4.96 21.67
C LYS A 156 23.42 5.69 21.15
N GLY A 157 24.42 4.96 20.67
CA GLY A 157 25.64 5.50 20.11
C GLY A 157 25.62 5.48 18.58
N VAL A 158 25.82 6.65 17.93
CA VAL A 158 25.82 6.76 16.46
C VAL A 158 27.16 7.33 15.99
N VAL A 159 27.80 6.67 15.03
CA VAL A 159 29.05 7.09 14.42
C VAL A 159 28.93 7.02 12.90
N VAL A 160 29.26 8.11 12.22
CA VAL A 160 29.36 8.14 10.75
C VAL A 160 30.80 7.82 10.38
N ASP A 161 31.04 6.65 9.78
CA ASP A 161 32.39 6.16 9.45
C ASP A 161 32.94 6.82 8.17
N LYS A 162 32.05 6.98 7.18
CA LYS A 162 32.37 7.53 5.87
C LYS A 162 31.26 8.40 5.34
N LEU A 163 31.62 9.60 4.87
CA LEU A 163 30.68 10.53 4.26
C LEU A 163 31.30 11.08 2.97
N ASP A 164 30.76 10.70 1.82
CA ASP A 164 31.19 11.18 0.50
C ASP A 164 30.13 12.12 -0.09
N LEU A 165 30.40 13.42 0.00
CA LEU A 165 29.53 14.47 -0.52
C LEU A 165 29.58 14.63 -2.04
N LYS A 166 30.53 14.00 -2.74
CA LYS A 166 30.58 14.01 -4.21
C LYS A 166 29.68 12.95 -4.81
N GLN A 167 29.60 11.79 -4.15
CA GLN A 167 28.75 10.68 -4.59
C GLN A 167 27.44 10.60 -3.79
N PHE A 168 27.26 11.46 -2.79
CA PHE A 168 26.14 11.44 -1.84
C PHE A 168 25.91 10.04 -1.24
N THR A 169 26.99 9.46 -0.69
CA THR A 169 26.95 8.17 0.01
C THR A 169 27.48 8.31 1.42
N ALA A 170 26.92 7.55 2.35
CA ALA A 170 27.39 7.50 3.73
C ALA A 170 27.36 6.06 4.26
N ASP A 171 28.41 5.68 4.99
CA ASP A 171 28.45 4.46 5.78
C ASP A 171 28.48 4.88 7.25
N PHE A 172 27.60 4.31 8.08
CA PHE A 172 27.49 4.66 9.49
C PHE A 172 27.14 3.44 10.33
N GLN A 173 27.50 3.51 11.60
CA GLN A 173 27.25 2.46 12.57
C GLN A 173 26.44 3.01 13.75
N VAL A 174 25.58 2.16 14.30
CA VAL A 174 24.75 2.47 15.45
C VAL A 174 24.94 1.37 16.49
N ALA A 175 25.41 1.76 17.68
CA ALA A 175 25.53 0.86 18.83
C ALA A 175 24.24 0.92 19.66
N GLY A 176 23.74 -0.26 20.10
CA GLY A 176 22.49 -0.38 20.83
C GLY A 176 22.08 -1.81 21.08
N GLU A 177 20.78 -2.05 21.25
CA GLU A 177 20.20 -3.37 21.53
C GLU A 177 18.84 -3.58 20.87
N CYS A 178 18.28 -4.79 20.97
CA CYS A 178 16.91 -5.05 20.53
C CYS A 178 15.90 -4.41 21.48
N PHE A 179 14.88 -3.76 20.93
CA PHE A 179 13.83 -3.11 21.72
C PHE A 179 12.98 -4.14 22.46
N ASP A 180 12.92 -4.05 23.79
CA ASP A 180 12.11 -4.90 24.65
C ASP A 180 11.10 -4.04 25.43
N LEU A 181 9.81 -4.32 25.28
CA LEU A 181 8.73 -3.62 25.98
C LEU A 181 8.76 -3.76 27.51
N GLN A 182 9.46 -4.76 28.05
CA GLN A 182 9.62 -4.95 29.50
C GLN A 182 10.74 -4.06 30.07
N LYS A 183 11.76 -3.75 29.27
CA LYS A 183 12.93 -2.93 29.64
C LYS A 183 12.78 -1.49 29.20
N HIS A 184 12.33 -1.27 27.96
CA HIS A 184 12.29 0.03 27.32
C HIS A 184 10.90 0.67 27.40
N SER A 185 10.86 1.94 27.80
CA SER A 185 9.63 2.73 27.76
C SER A 185 9.28 3.12 26.33
N GLN A 186 8.10 2.74 25.86
CA GLN A 186 7.60 3.24 24.59
C GLN A 186 7.03 4.65 24.75
N LEU A 187 7.77 5.69 24.34
CA LEU A 187 7.35 7.09 24.44
C LEU A 187 6.45 7.49 23.28
N THR A 188 7.00 7.55 22.07
CA THR A 188 6.26 7.99 20.87
C THR A 188 6.67 7.14 19.68
N ASP A 189 5.72 6.80 18.83
CA ASP A 189 5.98 6.05 17.61
C ASP A 189 6.32 7.01 16.47
N VAL A 190 7.56 6.92 15.99
CA VAL A 190 8.05 7.65 14.82
C VAL A 190 7.69 6.84 13.57
N LYS A 191 6.86 7.41 12.72
CA LYS A 191 6.35 6.72 11.52
C LYS A 191 7.21 6.93 10.30
N ALA A 192 7.70 8.14 10.10
CA ALA A 192 8.47 8.50 8.92
C ALA A 192 9.30 9.76 9.19
N ILE A 193 10.36 9.91 8.41
CA ILE A 193 11.14 11.13 8.31
C ILE A 193 10.54 11.98 7.20
N THR A 194 10.32 13.28 7.45
CA THR A 194 9.70 14.18 6.50
C THR A 194 10.68 15.24 5.98
N TYR A 195 10.49 15.62 4.72
CA TYR A 195 11.22 16.78 4.15
C TYR A 195 10.63 18.12 4.57
N SER A 196 9.58 18.11 5.41
CA SER A 196 8.91 19.32 5.86
C SER A 196 9.88 20.14 6.69
N ASN A 197 10.10 21.40 6.30
CA ASN A 197 11.06 22.32 6.94
C ASN A 197 12.48 21.78 7.13
N MET A 198 12.92 20.82 6.31
CA MET A 198 14.27 20.29 6.38
C MET A 198 15.26 21.34 5.91
N GLN A 199 16.18 21.73 6.79
CA GLN A 199 17.24 22.70 6.53
C GLN A 199 18.58 22.16 7.04
N ILE A 200 19.64 22.40 6.28
CA ILE A 200 21.01 22.05 6.65
C ILE A 200 21.87 23.29 6.49
N HIS A 201 22.38 23.81 7.60
CA HIS A 201 23.21 24.99 7.65
C HIS A 201 24.62 24.58 8.01
N GLN A 202 25.56 24.67 7.06
CA GLN A 202 26.98 24.40 7.28
C GLN A 202 27.72 25.71 7.43
N LYS A 203 28.37 25.93 8.59
CA LYS A 203 29.27 27.00 8.89
C LYS A 203 30.66 26.42 9.12
N THR A 204 31.68 27.26 9.23
CA THR A 204 33.09 26.84 9.40
C THR A 204 33.33 25.95 10.62
N ASP A 205 32.62 26.22 11.72
CA ASP A 205 32.82 25.53 13.01
C ASP A 205 31.57 24.88 13.56
N ARG A 206 30.44 24.85 12.77
CA ARG A 206 29.21 24.31 13.22
C ARG A 206 28.30 23.93 12.04
N CYS A 207 27.71 22.76 12.12
CA CYS A 207 26.64 22.31 11.22
C CYS A 207 25.32 22.12 12.00
N ASP A 208 24.26 22.76 11.53
CA ASP A 208 22.91 22.65 12.10
C ASP A 208 21.99 21.93 11.11
N ILE A 209 21.23 20.94 11.60
CA ILE A 209 20.24 20.17 10.82
C ILE A 209 18.88 20.35 11.47
N PHE A 210 17.91 20.82 10.69
CA PHE A 210 16.49 20.86 11.07
C PHE A 210 15.73 19.87 10.22
N MET A 211 14.91 19.01 10.86
CA MET A 211 14.24 17.92 10.17
C MET A 211 12.92 17.60 10.85
N GLY A 212 11.87 17.40 10.05
CA GLY A 212 10.55 16.96 10.53
C GLY A 212 10.50 15.45 10.75
N VAL A 213 9.91 15.04 11.87
CA VAL A 213 9.66 13.64 12.22
C VAL A 213 8.16 13.47 12.42
N ASP A 214 7.51 12.64 11.58
CA ASP A 214 6.08 12.32 11.69
C ASP A 214 5.83 11.38 12.86
N VAL A 215 5.04 11.83 13.82
CA VAL A 215 4.82 11.14 15.10
C VAL A 215 3.35 10.88 15.38
N GLN A 216 3.03 9.72 15.95
CA GLN A 216 1.68 9.42 16.43
C GLN A 216 1.50 9.90 17.86
N LYS A 217 0.88 11.08 18.08
CA LYS A 217 0.56 11.55 19.44
C LYS A 217 -0.37 10.54 20.14
N LYS A 218 0.07 9.98 21.27
CA LYS A 218 -0.70 9.02 22.09
C LYS A 218 -1.99 9.65 22.62
N VAL A 219 -3.10 9.40 21.96
CA VAL A 219 -4.47 9.64 22.50
C VAL A 219 -4.94 8.44 23.37
N LEU A 220 -4.12 7.39 23.51
CA LEU A 220 -4.54 6.11 24.10
C LEU A 220 -4.80 6.14 25.61
N LYS A 221 -4.08 6.93 26.39
CA LYS A 221 -4.27 6.93 27.87
C LYS A 221 -5.61 7.52 28.31
N ARG A 222 -6.08 8.58 27.66
CA ARG A 222 -7.39 9.18 27.93
C ARG A 222 -8.58 8.38 27.39
N LYS A 223 -8.41 7.59 26.32
CA LYS A 223 -9.48 6.71 25.80
C LYS A 223 -9.66 5.46 26.65
N LEU A 224 -8.58 4.86 27.19
CA LEU A 224 -8.68 3.69 28.08
C LEU A 224 -9.35 4.05 29.42
N GLU A 225 -9.09 5.24 29.97
CA GLU A 225 -9.75 5.72 31.17
C GLU A 225 -11.23 6.04 30.93
N LYS A 226 -11.58 6.60 29.76
CA LYS A 226 -12.98 6.81 29.36
C LYS A 226 -13.71 5.50 29.06
N MET A 227 -13.07 4.51 28.43
CA MET A 227 -13.69 3.20 28.19
C MET A 227 -13.92 2.41 29.49
N LYS A 228 -13.04 2.52 30.49
CA LYS A 228 -13.26 1.92 31.82
C LYS A 228 -14.38 2.61 32.60
N ALA A 229 -14.54 3.92 32.45
CA ALA A 229 -15.65 4.67 33.06
C ALA A 229 -17.00 4.35 32.40
N THR A 230 -17.02 4.16 31.06
CA THR A 230 -18.25 3.84 30.30
C THR A 230 -18.70 2.39 30.47
N GLN A 231 -17.78 1.46 30.77
CA GLN A 231 -18.14 0.06 31.06
C GLN A 231 -18.79 -0.11 32.46
N HIS A 232 -18.55 0.80 33.41
CA HIS A 232 -19.23 0.80 34.72
C HIS A 232 -20.64 1.43 34.68
N GLU A 233 -20.93 2.30 33.72
CA GLU A 233 -22.27 2.91 33.58
C GLU A 233 -23.25 2.11 32.71
N THR A 234 -22.74 1.25 31.79
CA THR A 234 -23.60 0.43 30.91
C THR A 234 -24.08 -0.87 31.53
N ALA A 235 -23.53 -1.27 32.67
CA ALA A 235 -24.02 -2.46 33.41
C ALA A 235 -25.29 -2.20 34.26
N ALA A 236 -25.75 -0.95 34.37
CA ALA A 236 -26.89 -0.59 35.24
C ALA A 236 -28.17 -0.20 34.50
N LYS A 237 -28.22 -0.19 33.19
CA LYS A 237 -29.42 0.17 32.41
C LYS A 237 -29.60 -0.73 31.16
N SER A 238 -29.94 -1.98 31.37
CA SER A 238 -30.56 -2.81 30.34
C SER A 238 -31.72 -3.63 30.89
N ALA A 239 -32.88 -3.00 30.95
CA ALA A 239 -34.14 -3.69 31.06
C ALA A 239 -35.12 -3.02 30.10
N SER A 240 -35.60 -3.82 29.15
CA SER A 240 -36.83 -3.74 28.37
C SER A 240 -37.13 -2.55 27.45
N THR A 241 -36.93 -2.80 26.12
CA THR A 241 -38.03 -2.54 25.14
C THR A 241 -37.79 -3.41 23.88
N PRO A 242 -38.81 -4.05 23.29
CA PRO A 242 -38.63 -4.97 22.17
C PRO A 242 -38.43 -4.21 20.85
N ALA A 243 -37.45 -4.67 20.06
CA ALA A 243 -37.16 -4.16 18.72
C ALA A 243 -38.22 -4.68 17.70
N PRO A 244 -38.52 -3.90 16.64
CA PRO A 244 -39.43 -4.34 15.57
C PRO A 244 -38.75 -5.43 14.72
N PRO A 245 -39.55 -6.26 14.01
CA PRO A 245 -39.07 -7.46 13.34
C PRO A 245 -38.15 -7.11 12.16
N ILE A 246 -37.01 -7.84 12.11
CA ILE A 246 -36.00 -7.73 11.07
C ILE A 246 -36.45 -8.56 9.87
N GLU A 247 -36.73 -7.90 8.76
CA GLU A 247 -36.93 -8.54 7.47
C GLU A 247 -35.60 -8.89 6.80
N ASP A 248 -35.45 -10.15 6.45
CA ASP A 248 -34.56 -10.87 5.54
C ASP A 248 -33.13 -10.34 5.24
N VAL A 249 -32.18 -10.92 5.95
CA VAL A 249 -30.73 -10.86 5.67
C VAL A 249 -30.24 -12.16 4.97
N SER A 250 -31.05 -12.79 4.13
CA SER A 250 -30.78 -14.16 3.65
C SER A 250 -30.07 -14.30 2.30
N SER A 251 -29.68 -13.22 1.60
CA SER A 251 -29.25 -13.32 0.19
C SER A 251 -27.84 -13.88 -0.08
N PHE A 252 -26.92 -13.91 0.91
CA PHE A 252 -25.54 -14.41 0.71
C PHE A 252 -25.15 -15.58 1.60
N LEU A 253 -25.88 -15.87 2.67
CA LEU A 253 -25.62 -17.01 3.54
C LEU A 253 -26.49 -18.18 3.12
N SER A 254 -25.87 -19.36 2.96
CA SER A 254 -26.62 -20.57 2.80
C SER A 254 -27.18 -21.02 4.16
N ALA A 255 -28.25 -21.82 4.17
CA ALA A 255 -28.71 -22.48 5.39
C ALA A 255 -27.73 -23.53 5.94
N LYS A 256 -26.60 -23.80 5.23
CA LYS A 256 -25.58 -24.77 5.61
C LYS A 256 -24.56 -24.13 6.57
N THR A 257 -24.28 -24.81 7.67
CA THR A 257 -23.23 -24.46 8.65
C THR A 257 -21.95 -25.25 8.40
N PHE A 258 -20.79 -24.75 8.87
CA PHE A 258 -19.54 -25.51 8.82
C PHE A 258 -19.59 -26.78 9.70
N ASP A 259 -20.43 -26.81 10.73
CA ASP A 259 -20.66 -28.02 11.52
C ASP A 259 -21.23 -29.20 10.70
N GLY A 260 -21.92 -28.93 9.59
CA GLY A 260 -22.37 -29.95 8.63
C GLY A 260 -21.24 -30.68 7.88
N LEU A 261 -19.98 -30.21 8.02
CA LEU A 261 -18.80 -30.88 7.45
C LEU A 261 -18.12 -31.83 8.43
N LYS A 262 -18.64 -32.01 9.66
CA LYS A 262 -18.12 -32.99 10.62
C LYS A 262 -18.12 -34.39 10.01
N GLY A 263 -17.00 -35.11 10.18
CA GLY A 263 -16.79 -36.41 9.57
C GLY A 263 -16.36 -36.40 8.10
N LYS A 264 -16.49 -35.28 7.39
CA LYS A 264 -15.96 -35.06 6.02
C LYS A 264 -14.64 -34.30 6.02
N VAL A 265 -14.45 -33.41 6.99
CA VAL A 265 -13.30 -32.54 7.18
C VAL A 265 -12.71 -32.77 8.56
N ASN A 266 -11.39 -32.68 8.68
CA ASN A 266 -10.64 -32.88 9.92
C ASN A 266 -11.13 -31.91 11.02
N ASP A 267 -11.31 -32.39 12.24
CA ASP A 267 -11.85 -31.61 13.36
C ASP A 267 -10.97 -30.40 13.70
N ARG A 268 -9.63 -30.53 13.60
CA ARG A 268 -8.70 -29.40 13.82
C ARG A 268 -8.94 -28.26 12.85
N LEU A 269 -9.24 -28.57 11.58
CA LEU A 269 -9.54 -27.58 10.55
C LEU A 269 -10.87 -26.88 10.85
N LEU A 270 -11.87 -27.63 11.31
CA LEU A 270 -13.15 -27.06 11.75
C LEU A 270 -13.02 -26.17 12.98
N ASP A 271 -12.15 -26.55 13.93
CA ASP A 271 -11.83 -25.73 15.11
C ASP A 271 -11.13 -24.41 14.71
N SER A 272 -10.19 -24.45 13.76
CA SER A 272 -9.56 -23.23 13.23
C SER A 272 -10.60 -22.30 12.58
N ILE A 273 -11.52 -22.82 11.76
CA ILE A 273 -12.61 -22.05 11.14
C ILE A 273 -13.49 -21.41 12.22
N LYS A 274 -13.78 -22.13 13.29
CA LYS A 274 -14.58 -21.66 14.43
C LYS A 274 -13.88 -20.55 15.21
N LYS A 275 -12.55 -20.67 15.45
CA LYS A 275 -11.71 -19.63 16.06
C LYS A 275 -11.67 -18.36 15.22
N MET A 276 -11.68 -18.47 13.89
CA MET A 276 -11.79 -17.34 12.95
C MET A 276 -13.18 -16.67 12.96
N GLY A 277 -14.16 -17.18 13.74
CA GLY A 277 -15.50 -16.61 13.89
C GLY A 277 -16.50 -16.99 12.80
N PHE A 278 -16.17 -17.96 11.94
CA PHE A 278 -17.10 -18.39 10.88
C PHE A 278 -17.96 -19.56 11.34
N THR A 279 -19.30 -19.39 11.32
CA THR A 279 -20.28 -20.40 11.72
C THR A 279 -21.09 -20.93 10.54
N THR A 280 -21.49 -20.03 9.64
CA THR A 280 -22.33 -20.33 8.47
C THR A 280 -21.54 -20.17 7.18
N MET A 281 -21.81 -21.05 6.20
CA MET A 281 -21.18 -20.98 4.89
C MET A 281 -21.83 -19.92 4.01
N THR A 282 -21.01 -19.28 3.18
CA THR A 282 -21.52 -18.50 2.05
C THR A 282 -22.04 -19.44 0.95
N GLU A 283 -22.82 -18.91 0.01
CA GLU A 283 -23.39 -19.70 -1.09
C GLU A 283 -22.31 -20.40 -1.93
N ILE A 284 -21.17 -19.70 -2.23
CA ILE A 284 -20.09 -20.31 -2.98
C ILE A 284 -19.40 -21.43 -2.19
N GLN A 285 -19.22 -21.26 -0.88
CA GLN A 285 -18.66 -22.30 -0.01
C GLN A 285 -19.57 -23.54 0.03
N ALA A 286 -20.86 -23.33 0.24
CA ALA A 286 -21.85 -24.41 0.31
C ALA A 286 -21.98 -25.22 -0.98
N LYS A 287 -21.76 -24.57 -2.16
CA LYS A 287 -21.82 -25.22 -3.47
C LYS A 287 -20.49 -25.88 -3.88
N SER A 288 -19.34 -25.32 -3.46
CA SER A 288 -18.02 -25.76 -3.97
C SER A 288 -17.29 -26.75 -3.07
N ILE A 289 -17.44 -26.67 -1.73
CA ILE A 289 -16.65 -27.50 -0.80
C ILE A 289 -16.91 -28.99 -1.03
N GLU A 290 -18.18 -29.42 -1.14
CA GLU A 290 -18.50 -30.85 -1.30
C GLU A 290 -17.92 -31.44 -2.60
N PRO A 291 -18.16 -30.88 -3.81
CA PRO A 291 -17.54 -31.41 -5.02
C PRO A 291 -16.01 -31.41 -4.99
N LEU A 292 -15.41 -30.42 -4.32
CA LEU A 292 -13.95 -30.33 -4.18
C LEU A 292 -13.39 -31.39 -3.22
N LEU A 293 -14.11 -31.74 -2.15
CA LEU A 293 -13.77 -32.84 -1.25
C LEU A 293 -13.89 -34.22 -1.94
N GLU A 294 -14.74 -34.35 -2.97
CA GLU A 294 -14.85 -35.52 -3.83
C GLU A 294 -13.70 -35.62 -4.86
N GLY A 295 -12.79 -34.63 -4.90
CA GLY A 295 -11.66 -34.63 -5.83
C GLY A 295 -12.01 -34.14 -7.25
N ARG A 296 -13.18 -33.54 -7.48
CA ARG A 296 -13.60 -33.03 -8.79
C ARG A 296 -12.96 -31.68 -9.09
N ASP A 297 -12.65 -31.43 -10.36
CA ASP A 297 -12.25 -30.11 -10.82
C ASP A 297 -13.45 -29.15 -10.78
N VAL A 298 -13.19 -27.91 -10.38
CA VAL A 298 -14.24 -26.88 -10.28
C VAL A 298 -13.84 -25.62 -11.02
N LEU A 299 -14.78 -25.13 -11.83
CA LEU A 299 -14.79 -23.76 -12.38
C LEU A 299 -15.86 -22.96 -11.65
N ALA A 300 -15.45 -22.05 -10.78
CA ALA A 300 -16.33 -21.25 -9.96
C ALA A 300 -16.37 -19.78 -10.42
N SER A 301 -17.56 -19.28 -10.73
CA SER A 301 -17.82 -17.87 -10.98
C SER A 301 -18.47 -17.24 -9.75
N ALA A 302 -17.74 -16.34 -9.10
CA ALA A 302 -18.23 -15.66 -7.90
C ALA A 302 -17.59 -14.28 -7.72
N LYS A 303 -18.40 -13.32 -7.24
CA LYS A 303 -17.97 -11.94 -6.96
C LYS A 303 -16.84 -11.89 -5.93
N THR A 304 -16.06 -10.79 -5.91
CA THR A 304 -15.11 -10.53 -4.83
C THR A 304 -15.86 -10.37 -3.50
N GLY A 305 -15.24 -10.84 -2.40
CA GLY A 305 -15.89 -10.79 -1.07
C GLY A 305 -16.94 -11.89 -0.80
N SER A 306 -17.16 -12.83 -1.73
CA SER A 306 -18.13 -13.93 -1.57
C SER A 306 -17.62 -15.10 -0.70
N GLY A 307 -16.42 -15.04 -0.14
CA GLY A 307 -15.84 -16.09 0.73
C GLY A 307 -15.10 -17.19 -0.03
N LYS A 308 -14.62 -16.95 -1.26
CA LYS A 308 -13.88 -17.90 -2.10
C LYS A 308 -12.68 -18.53 -1.40
N THR A 309 -11.95 -17.76 -0.59
CA THR A 309 -10.70 -18.20 0.04
C THR A 309 -10.90 -19.47 0.87
N LEU A 310 -11.88 -19.50 1.75
CA LEU A 310 -12.20 -20.72 2.51
C LEU A 310 -12.78 -21.82 1.63
N ALA A 311 -13.51 -21.46 0.57
CA ALA A 311 -14.13 -22.42 -0.35
C ALA A 311 -13.11 -23.34 -1.03
N PHE A 312 -11.89 -22.82 -1.33
CA PHE A 312 -10.83 -23.63 -1.94
C PHE A 312 -9.78 -24.10 -0.93
N LEU A 313 -9.45 -23.33 0.12
CA LEU A 313 -8.42 -23.75 1.09
C LEU A 313 -8.86 -24.96 1.91
N ILE A 314 -10.11 -25.00 2.37
CA ILE A 314 -10.63 -26.13 3.18
C ILE A 314 -10.44 -27.47 2.46
N PRO A 315 -10.95 -27.72 1.23
CA PRO A 315 -10.78 -28.99 0.56
C PRO A 315 -9.33 -29.28 0.16
N ALA A 316 -8.53 -28.26 -0.16
CA ALA A 316 -7.13 -28.43 -0.52
C ALA A 316 -6.27 -28.88 0.68
N ILE A 317 -6.49 -28.31 1.87
CA ILE A 317 -5.83 -28.72 3.10
C ILE A 317 -6.29 -30.10 3.52
N GLU A 318 -7.60 -30.37 3.50
CA GLU A 318 -8.18 -31.67 3.84
C GLU A 318 -7.62 -32.78 2.96
N LEU A 319 -7.42 -32.53 1.66
CA LEU A 319 -6.79 -33.48 0.75
C LEU A 319 -5.39 -33.91 1.24
N LEU A 320 -4.56 -32.98 1.70
CA LEU A 320 -3.23 -33.29 2.21
C LEU A 320 -3.27 -33.98 3.58
N LEU A 321 -4.22 -33.61 4.45
CA LEU A 321 -4.40 -34.27 5.75
C LEU A 321 -4.83 -35.72 5.57
N LYS A 322 -5.77 -36.03 4.66
CA LYS A 322 -6.20 -37.38 4.31
C LYS A 322 -5.07 -38.25 3.73
N LEU A 323 -4.10 -37.60 3.03
CA LEU A 323 -2.94 -38.28 2.45
C LEU A 323 -1.77 -38.42 3.45
N ASP A 324 -1.92 -37.99 4.69
CA ASP A 324 -0.84 -37.90 5.71
C ASP A 324 0.43 -37.27 5.10
N TRP A 325 0.26 -36.11 4.42
CA TRP A 325 1.31 -35.47 3.64
C TRP A 325 2.47 -35.02 4.52
N LYS A 326 3.66 -35.43 4.12
CA LYS A 326 4.90 -35.07 4.83
C LYS A 326 5.74 -34.09 4.01
N GLN A 327 6.55 -33.30 4.68
CA GLN A 327 7.40 -32.30 4.09
C GLN A 327 8.33 -32.84 2.98
N TYR A 328 8.87 -34.06 3.14
CA TYR A 328 9.72 -34.70 2.14
C TYR A 328 9.00 -35.11 0.86
N ASN A 329 7.67 -35.12 0.84
CA ASN A 329 6.89 -35.38 -0.37
C ASN A 329 6.96 -34.19 -1.35
N GLY A 330 7.47 -33.04 -0.90
CA GLY A 330 7.51 -31.79 -1.65
C GLY A 330 6.16 -31.06 -1.59
N THR A 331 5.89 -30.24 -2.61
CA THR A 331 4.68 -29.40 -2.64
C THR A 331 3.48 -30.19 -3.13
N GLY A 332 2.46 -30.28 -2.27
CA GLY A 332 1.20 -30.97 -2.55
C GLY A 332 0.10 -30.06 -3.08
N VAL A 333 0.08 -28.79 -2.67
CA VAL A 333 -0.86 -27.75 -3.13
C VAL A 333 -0.10 -26.52 -3.57
N ILE A 334 -0.42 -26.01 -4.75
CA ILE A 334 0.04 -24.71 -5.23
C ILE A 334 -1.18 -23.83 -5.46
N MET A 335 -1.16 -22.62 -4.92
CA MET A 335 -2.14 -21.59 -5.17
C MET A 335 -1.50 -20.42 -5.91
N VAL A 336 -2.09 -20.01 -7.02
CA VAL A 336 -1.64 -18.88 -7.84
C VAL A 336 -2.62 -17.73 -7.72
N SER A 337 -2.09 -16.55 -7.35
CA SER A 337 -2.84 -15.30 -7.22
C SER A 337 -2.23 -14.21 -8.10
N PRO A 338 -3.04 -13.28 -8.66
CA PRO A 338 -2.57 -12.26 -9.61
C PRO A 338 -1.63 -11.22 -9.00
N THR A 339 -1.79 -10.90 -7.72
CA THR A 339 -1.07 -9.82 -7.05
C THR A 339 -0.39 -10.30 -5.77
N ARG A 340 0.69 -9.61 -5.41
CA ARG A 340 1.47 -9.92 -4.19
C ARG A 340 0.63 -9.72 -2.92
N GLU A 341 -0.17 -8.68 -2.91
CA GLU A 341 -1.03 -8.31 -1.80
C GLU A 341 -2.10 -9.39 -1.56
N LEU A 342 -2.76 -9.87 -2.63
CA LEU A 342 -3.73 -10.96 -2.50
C LEU A 342 -3.06 -12.26 -2.03
N SER A 343 -1.86 -12.55 -2.56
CA SER A 343 -1.08 -13.72 -2.11
C SER A 343 -0.76 -13.65 -0.62
N MET A 344 -0.36 -12.48 -0.08
CA MET A 344 -0.11 -12.29 1.34
C MET A 344 -1.38 -12.46 2.19
N GLN A 345 -2.49 -11.90 1.73
CA GLN A 345 -3.77 -12.01 2.43
C GLN A 345 -4.25 -13.47 2.52
N THR A 346 -4.19 -14.19 1.40
CA THR A 346 -4.51 -15.61 1.37
C THR A 346 -3.56 -16.44 2.21
N TYR A 347 -2.27 -16.07 2.21
CA TYR A 347 -1.27 -16.72 3.06
C TYR A 347 -1.56 -16.50 4.54
N GLY A 348 -2.04 -15.33 4.96
CA GLY A 348 -2.50 -15.09 6.33
C GLY A 348 -3.64 -16.04 6.72
N VAL A 349 -4.69 -16.13 5.90
CA VAL A 349 -5.81 -17.07 6.12
C VAL A 349 -5.33 -18.54 6.16
N LEU A 350 -4.40 -18.91 5.25
CA LEU A 350 -3.80 -20.24 5.23
C LEU A 350 -3.05 -20.54 6.53
N THR A 351 -2.30 -19.58 7.06
CA THR A 351 -1.54 -19.73 8.31
C THR A 351 -2.48 -19.99 9.49
N GLU A 352 -3.57 -19.24 9.61
CA GLU A 352 -4.58 -19.45 10.64
C GLU A 352 -5.29 -20.81 10.51
N LEU A 353 -5.61 -21.23 9.29
CA LEU A 353 -6.24 -22.54 9.04
C LEU A 353 -5.31 -23.72 9.37
N LEU A 354 -4.01 -23.55 9.17
CA LEU A 354 -3.02 -24.62 9.41
C LEU A 354 -2.53 -24.67 10.87
N GLU A 355 -3.01 -23.77 11.73
CA GLU A 355 -2.64 -23.77 13.15
C GLU A 355 -2.90 -25.14 13.79
N GLY A 356 -1.86 -25.70 14.42
CA GLY A 356 -1.94 -27.04 15.05
C GLY A 356 -1.87 -28.23 14.07
N THR A 357 -1.65 -28.00 12.77
CA THR A 357 -1.37 -29.07 11.79
C THR A 357 0.13 -29.26 11.57
N SER A 358 0.52 -30.41 10.99
CA SER A 358 1.94 -30.71 10.66
C SER A 358 2.33 -30.27 9.23
N LEU A 359 1.45 -29.57 8.51
CA LEU A 359 1.68 -29.18 7.13
C LEU A 359 2.55 -27.92 7.07
N SER A 360 3.69 -27.99 6.36
CA SER A 360 4.52 -26.82 6.08
C SER A 360 3.87 -25.95 5.00
N HIS A 361 3.94 -24.63 5.17
CA HIS A 361 3.39 -23.68 4.22
C HIS A 361 4.38 -22.58 3.88
N GLY A 362 4.21 -21.95 2.72
CA GLY A 362 5.12 -20.92 2.24
C GLY A 362 4.47 -19.94 1.28
N LEU A 363 5.09 -18.77 1.18
CA LEU A 363 4.73 -17.70 0.27
C LEU A 363 5.90 -17.38 -0.65
N VAL A 364 5.64 -17.33 -1.96
CA VAL A 364 6.62 -17.04 -3.01
C VAL A 364 6.08 -15.93 -3.91
N MET A 365 6.72 -14.76 -3.90
CA MET A 365 6.24 -13.60 -4.66
C MET A 365 7.38 -12.71 -5.17
N GLY A 366 7.17 -12.03 -6.29
CA GLY A 366 8.15 -11.09 -6.82
C GLY A 366 8.46 -9.96 -5.83
N GLY A 367 9.73 -9.57 -5.72
CA GLY A 367 10.17 -8.48 -4.83
C GLY A 367 10.60 -8.93 -3.44
N SER A 368 10.42 -10.21 -3.10
CA SER A 368 10.98 -10.84 -1.90
C SER A 368 12.39 -11.36 -2.18
N ASN A 369 13.12 -11.71 -1.13
CA ASN A 369 14.45 -12.31 -1.25
C ASN A 369 14.37 -13.70 -1.87
N ARG A 370 14.89 -13.82 -3.11
CA ARG A 370 14.85 -15.05 -3.90
C ARG A 370 15.62 -16.21 -3.24
N SER A 371 16.78 -15.92 -2.65
CA SER A 371 17.61 -16.95 -2.00
C SER A 371 16.90 -17.53 -0.79
N ALA A 372 16.30 -16.69 0.06
CA ALA A 372 15.54 -17.16 1.22
C ALA A 372 14.30 -17.99 0.81
N GLU A 373 13.63 -17.65 -0.31
CA GLU A 373 12.55 -18.46 -0.87
C GLU A 373 13.08 -19.82 -1.37
N GLN A 374 14.22 -19.83 -2.05
CA GLN A 374 14.90 -21.06 -2.52
C GLN A 374 15.24 -22.01 -1.37
N ASP A 375 15.80 -21.48 -0.28
CA ASP A 375 16.14 -22.27 0.91
C ASP A 375 14.90 -22.89 1.56
N LYS A 376 13.78 -22.15 1.62
CA LYS A 376 12.51 -22.68 2.12
C LYS A 376 11.93 -23.77 1.21
N LEU A 377 11.98 -23.57 -0.10
CA LEU A 377 11.52 -24.55 -1.08
C LEU A 377 12.35 -25.84 -1.03
N ALA A 378 13.67 -25.71 -0.82
CA ALA A 378 14.58 -26.85 -0.66
C ALA A 378 14.28 -27.69 0.57
N LYS A 379 13.85 -27.07 1.67
CA LYS A 379 13.41 -27.76 2.90
C LYS A 379 12.08 -28.51 2.71
N GLY A 380 11.32 -28.17 1.68
CA GLY A 380 10.00 -28.72 1.36
C GLY A 380 8.85 -27.89 1.96
N ILE A 381 7.92 -27.50 1.12
CA ILE A 381 6.69 -26.76 1.46
C ILE A 381 5.50 -27.58 0.99
N SER A 382 4.61 -27.96 1.92
CA SER A 382 3.42 -28.74 1.59
C SER A 382 2.36 -27.93 0.84
N VAL A 383 2.10 -26.70 1.29
CA VAL A 383 1.13 -25.76 0.68
C VAL A 383 1.84 -24.46 0.32
N LEU A 384 1.86 -24.12 -0.96
CA LEU A 384 2.54 -22.95 -1.50
C LEU A 384 1.56 -21.94 -2.07
N VAL A 385 1.63 -20.70 -1.60
CA VAL A 385 0.94 -19.55 -2.21
C VAL A 385 1.96 -18.77 -3.03
N ALA A 386 1.60 -18.42 -4.27
CA ALA A 386 2.56 -17.80 -5.19
C ALA A 386 1.93 -16.78 -6.15
N THR A 387 2.77 -15.84 -6.65
CA THR A 387 2.46 -15.04 -7.83
C THR A 387 3.06 -15.68 -9.09
N PRO A 388 2.42 -15.53 -10.29
CA PRO A 388 2.81 -16.27 -11.49
C PRO A 388 4.29 -16.18 -11.87
N GLY A 389 4.82 -14.96 -12.05
CA GLY A 389 6.20 -14.80 -12.53
C GLY A 389 7.27 -15.36 -11.58
N ARG A 390 7.10 -15.22 -10.23
CA ARG A 390 8.07 -15.77 -9.29
C ARG A 390 7.92 -17.28 -9.13
N LEU A 391 6.70 -17.83 -9.24
CA LEU A 391 6.48 -19.27 -9.27
C LEU A 391 7.20 -19.89 -10.48
N LEU A 392 7.03 -19.30 -11.66
CA LEU A 392 7.70 -19.76 -12.88
C LEU A 392 9.24 -19.72 -12.74
N ASP A 393 9.78 -18.61 -12.20
CA ASP A 393 11.22 -18.49 -11.94
C ASP A 393 11.74 -19.63 -11.05
N HIS A 394 11.03 -19.99 -9.98
CA HIS A 394 11.44 -21.10 -9.12
C HIS A 394 11.23 -22.47 -9.78
N LEU A 395 10.19 -22.67 -10.59
CA LEU A 395 9.98 -23.92 -11.32
C LEU A 395 11.08 -24.17 -12.35
N GLN A 396 11.67 -23.11 -12.92
CA GLN A 396 12.71 -23.19 -13.94
C GLN A 396 14.13 -23.19 -13.37
N ASN A 397 14.36 -22.51 -12.24
CA ASN A 397 15.70 -22.16 -11.78
C ASN A 397 16.01 -22.58 -10.32
N THR A 398 15.21 -23.46 -9.72
CA THR A 398 15.41 -23.94 -8.35
C THR A 398 15.32 -25.47 -8.33
N ASP A 399 16.44 -26.13 -8.56
CA ASP A 399 16.51 -27.61 -8.66
C ASP A 399 15.91 -28.37 -7.47
N PRO A 400 16.09 -27.95 -6.19
CA PRO A 400 15.50 -28.66 -5.06
C PRO A 400 13.99 -28.46 -4.89
N PHE A 401 13.33 -27.69 -5.77
CA PHE A 401 11.87 -27.47 -5.69
C PHE A 401 11.07 -28.68 -6.23
N VAL A 402 10.60 -29.52 -5.33
CA VAL A 402 9.91 -30.77 -5.69
C VAL A 402 8.42 -30.54 -5.87
N VAL A 403 7.96 -30.56 -7.14
CA VAL A 403 6.54 -30.42 -7.54
C VAL A 403 5.95 -31.67 -8.21
N LYS A 404 6.74 -32.71 -8.43
CA LYS A 404 6.31 -33.92 -9.14
C LYS A 404 5.13 -34.65 -8.49
N ASN A 405 4.93 -34.48 -7.20
CA ASN A 405 3.86 -35.10 -6.43
C ASN A 405 2.63 -34.21 -6.25
N LEU A 406 2.59 -33.03 -6.88
CA LEU A 406 1.49 -32.05 -6.72
C LEU A 406 0.12 -32.71 -6.87
N LYS A 407 -0.78 -32.46 -5.93
CA LYS A 407 -2.15 -33.02 -5.86
C LYS A 407 -3.20 -32.00 -6.27
N CYS A 408 -2.99 -30.73 -5.93
CA CYS A 408 -3.98 -29.69 -6.20
C CYS A 408 -3.33 -28.40 -6.72
N LEU A 409 -3.94 -27.79 -7.73
CA LEU A 409 -3.63 -26.48 -8.24
C LEU A 409 -4.87 -25.58 -8.06
N ILE A 410 -4.67 -24.43 -7.40
CA ILE A 410 -5.70 -23.41 -7.21
C ILE A 410 -5.30 -22.18 -8.03
N ILE A 411 -6.19 -21.67 -8.87
CA ILE A 411 -6.02 -20.45 -9.64
C ILE A 411 -7.11 -19.48 -9.19
N ASP A 412 -6.73 -18.44 -8.44
CA ASP A 412 -7.65 -17.42 -7.95
C ASP A 412 -7.57 -16.15 -8.79
N GLU A 413 -8.71 -15.52 -9.01
CA GLU A 413 -8.88 -14.34 -9.88
C GLU A 413 -8.21 -14.54 -11.26
N ALA A 414 -8.57 -15.64 -11.94
CA ALA A 414 -8.00 -16.04 -13.21
C ALA A 414 -8.15 -14.97 -14.30
N ASP A 415 -9.25 -14.25 -14.34
CA ASP A 415 -9.47 -13.10 -15.21
C ASP A 415 -8.40 -12.02 -14.97
N ARG A 416 -8.07 -11.73 -13.72
CA ARG A 416 -7.04 -10.74 -13.38
C ARG A 416 -5.63 -11.19 -13.73
N ILE A 417 -5.31 -12.46 -13.55
CA ILE A 417 -4.01 -13.02 -13.95
C ILE A 417 -3.78 -12.73 -15.45
N LEU A 418 -4.81 -12.94 -16.26
CA LEU A 418 -4.76 -12.72 -17.71
C LEU A 418 -4.76 -11.24 -18.11
N ASP A 419 -5.55 -10.39 -17.40
CA ASP A 419 -5.58 -8.94 -17.63
C ASP A 419 -4.23 -8.26 -17.33
N ILE A 420 -3.47 -8.77 -16.35
CA ILE A 420 -2.12 -8.27 -16.04
C ILE A 420 -1.10 -8.69 -17.12
N GLY A 421 -1.42 -9.69 -17.94
CA GLY A 421 -0.58 -10.20 -19.01
C GLY A 421 0.25 -11.43 -18.66
N PHE A 422 -0.11 -12.17 -17.59
CA PHE A 422 0.56 -13.41 -17.17
C PHE A 422 0.08 -14.65 -17.95
N GLU A 423 -0.40 -14.49 -19.17
CA GLU A 423 -0.90 -15.59 -20.01
C GLU A 423 0.20 -16.59 -20.36
N ILE A 424 1.36 -16.07 -20.79
CA ILE A 424 2.52 -16.88 -21.16
C ILE A 424 3.09 -17.62 -19.95
N GLU A 425 3.25 -16.92 -18.83
CA GLU A 425 3.74 -17.50 -17.57
C GLU A 425 2.83 -18.62 -17.08
N MET A 426 1.50 -18.43 -17.14
CA MET A 426 0.54 -19.47 -16.75
C MET A 426 0.63 -20.69 -17.64
N GLN A 427 0.75 -20.54 -18.95
CA GLN A 427 0.95 -21.65 -19.87
C GLN A 427 2.24 -22.42 -19.55
N GLN A 428 3.34 -21.72 -19.24
CA GLN A 428 4.62 -22.34 -18.88
C GLN A 428 4.53 -23.04 -17.52
N ILE A 429 3.92 -22.42 -16.51
CA ILE A 429 3.66 -23.05 -15.21
C ILE A 429 2.92 -24.38 -15.39
N LEU A 430 1.82 -24.37 -16.15
CA LEU A 430 1.01 -25.57 -16.39
C LEU A 430 1.82 -26.71 -17.07
N ARG A 431 2.82 -26.38 -17.91
CA ARG A 431 3.73 -27.36 -18.53
C ARG A 431 4.69 -28.01 -17.53
N HIS A 432 5.12 -27.27 -16.50
CA HIS A 432 6.00 -27.77 -15.45
C HIS A 432 5.28 -28.63 -14.39
N LEU A 433 3.97 -28.52 -14.29
CA LEU A 433 3.19 -29.22 -13.27
C LEU A 433 2.67 -30.58 -13.77
N PRO A 434 2.52 -31.60 -12.88
CA PRO A 434 1.96 -32.87 -13.24
C PRO A 434 0.53 -32.74 -13.82
N LYS A 435 0.22 -33.52 -14.85
CA LYS A 435 -1.13 -33.53 -15.44
C LYS A 435 -2.17 -34.13 -14.51
N LYS A 436 -1.82 -35.18 -13.76
CA LYS A 436 -2.75 -35.87 -12.81
C LYS A 436 -2.78 -35.06 -11.51
N ARG A 437 -3.67 -34.10 -11.42
CA ARG A 437 -3.94 -33.26 -10.25
C ARG A 437 -5.38 -32.79 -10.26
N GLN A 438 -5.91 -32.41 -9.12
CA GLN A 438 -7.16 -31.64 -9.03
C GLN A 438 -6.85 -30.18 -9.37
N THR A 439 -7.74 -29.50 -10.10
CA THR A 439 -7.61 -28.08 -10.39
C THR A 439 -8.86 -27.32 -10.00
N MET A 440 -8.68 -26.24 -9.25
CA MET A 440 -9.72 -25.33 -8.78
C MET A 440 -9.49 -23.96 -9.42
N LEU A 441 -10.40 -23.51 -10.28
CA LEU A 441 -10.29 -22.21 -10.94
C LEU A 441 -11.43 -21.29 -10.50
N PHE A 442 -11.08 -20.16 -9.94
CA PHE A 442 -11.99 -19.11 -9.49
C PHE A 442 -11.80 -17.84 -10.30
N SER A 443 -12.89 -17.29 -10.82
CA SER A 443 -12.90 -16.06 -11.61
C SER A 443 -14.15 -15.24 -11.30
N ALA A 444 -14.07 -13.92 -11.38
CA ALA A 444 -15.24 -13.06 -11.27
C ALA A 444 -15.98 -12.93 -12.60
N THR A 445 -15.28 -13.12 -13.72
CA THR A 445 -15.82 -12.92 -15.06
C THR A 445 -15.46 -14.07 -16.00
N HIS A 446 -16.34 -14.34 -16.98
CA HIS A 446 -16.07 -15.24 -18.09
C HIS A 446 -15.61 -14.43 -19.31
N THR A 447 -14.40 -14.72 -19.79
CA THR A 447 -13.84 -14.13 -21.00
C THR A 447 -13.30 -15.24 -21.90
N PRO A 448 -13.16 -15.01 -23.23
CA PRO A 448 -12.54 -16.00 -24.13
C PRO A 448 -11.16 -16.47 -23.66
N LYS A 449 -10.35 -15.56 -23.08
CA LYS A 449 -9.04 -15.89 -22.50
C LYS A 449 -9.16 -16.79 -21.27
N VAL A 450 -10.13 -16.55 -20.39
CA VAL A 450 -10.41 -17.42 -19.24
C VAL A 450 -10.84 -18.81 -19.73
N ASP A 451 -11.68 -18.90 -20.76
CA ASP A 451 -12.10 -20.18 -21.34
C ASP A 451 -10.91 -20.96 -21.93
N GLU A 452 -9.93 -20.27 -22.51
CA GLU A 452 -8.69 -20.89 -22.99
C GLU A 452 -7.86 -21.44 -21.82
N LEU A 453 -7.67 -20.65 -20.75
CA LEU A 453 -6.98 -21.10 -19.55
C LEU A 453 -7.68 -22.30 -18.90
N VAL A 454 -9.03 -22.30 -18.87
CA VAL A 454 -9.87 -23.42 -18.41
C VAL A 454 -9.56 -24.69 -19.21
N LYS A 455 -9.51 -24.62 -20.53
CA LYS A 455 -9.18 -25.77 -21.38
C LYS A 455 -7.78 -26.32 -21.16
N LEU A 456 -6.84 -25.47 -20.80
CA LEU A 456 -5.44 -25.85 -20.53
C LEU A 456 -5.21 -26.40 -19.13
N SER A 457 -5.98 -25.95 -18.13
CA SER A 457 -5.73 -26.22 -16.71
C SER A 457 -6.64 -27.28 -16.09
N LEU A 458 -7.89 -27.38 -16.52
CA LEU A 458 -8.88 -28.30 -15.98
C LEU A 458 -9.01 -29.57 -16.83
N HIS A 459 -9.40 -30.67 -16.17
CA HIS A 459 -9.74 -31.91 -16.87
C HIS A 459 -11.08 -31.79 -17.64
N SER A 460 -11.37 -32.75 -18.50
CA SER A 460 -12.64 -32.82 -19.20
C SER A 460 -13.80 -32.93 -18.20
N ASN A 461 -14.80 -32.06 -18.33
CA ASN A 461 -16.01 -32.03 -17.53
C ASN A 461 -15.87 -31.51 -16.07
N PRO A 462 -15.33 -30.28 -15.87
CA PRO A 462 -15.29 -29.68 -14.56
C PRO A 462 -16.70 -29.32 -14.06
N VAL A 463 -16.90 -29.28 -12.73
CA VAL A 463 -18.12 -28.76 -12.14
C VAL A 463 -18.15 -27.24 -12.33
N LYS A 464 -19.12 -26.74 -13.06
CA LYS A 464 -19.33 -25.30 -13.27
C LYS A 464 -20.28 -24.77 -12.21
N LEU A 465 -19.80 -23.83 -11.40
CA LEU A 465 -20.56 -23.20 -10.32
C LEU A 465 -20.69 -21.71 -10.60
N SER A 466 -21.90 -21.20 -10.59
CA SER A 466 -22.21 -19.78 -10.68
C SER A 466 -23.06 -19.35 -9.50
N VAL A 467 -22.67 -18.26 -8.85
CA VAL A 467 -23.40 -17.66 -7.72
C VAL A 467 -24.18 -16.41 -8.17
N SER A 468 -23.94 -15.92 -9.40
CA SER A 468 -24.42 -14.60 -9.83
C SER A 468 -25.60 -14.59 -10.79
N GLU A 469 -26.17 -15.74 -11.17
CA GLU A 469 -27.15 -15.78 -12.29
C GLU A 469 -28.53 -15.17 -11.97
N LYS A 470 -28.89 -14.98 -10.70
CA LYS A 470 -30.20 -14.47 -10.30
C LYS A 470 -30.29 -12.97 -10.01
N SER A 471 -29.18 -12.25 -9.90
CA SER A 471 -29.25 -10.80 -9.64
C SER A 471 -29.20 -10.00 -10.95
N GLU A 472 -30.19 -9.15 -11.16
CA GLU A 472 -30.30 -8.23 -12.31
C GLU A 472 -29.17 -7.15 -12.25
N VAL A 473 -28.50 -6.97 -11.10
CA VAL A 473 -27.48 -5.93 -10.86
C VAL A 473 -26.14 -6.58 -10.54
N ALA A 474 -25.08 -6.07 -11.17
CA ALA A 474 -23.70 -6.60 -11.02
C ALA A 474 -23.03 -6.22 -9.69
N THR A 475 -23.57 -5.25 -8.95
CA THR A 475 -23.02 -4.74 -7.69
C THR A 475 -23.77 -5.29 -6.47
N VAL A 476 -23.19 -5.11 -5.27
CA VAL A 476 -23.73 -5.63 -4.01
C VAL A 476 -24.92 -4.79 -3.55
N GLU A 477 -25.96 -5.42 -2.99
CA GLU A 477 -27.04 -4.73 -2.27
C GLU A 477 -26.44 -3.94 -1.10
N GLY A 478 -26.96 -2.74 -0.81
CA GLY A 478 -26.40 -1.82 0.20
C GLY A 478 -25.32 -0.87 -0.30
N LEU A 479 -24.87 -1.00 -1.56
CA LEU A 479 -23.96 -0.05 -2.20
C LEU A 479 -24.73 1.12 -2.80
N GLN A 480 -24.57 2.32 -2.22
CA GLN A 480 -25.02 3.56 -2.84
C GLN A 480 -23.97 4.01 -3.85
N GLN A 481 -24.30 4.01 -5.13
CA GLN A 481 -23.36 4.32 -6.19
C GLN A 481 -23.91 5.37 -7.14
N GLY A 482 -23.04 6.28 -7.52
CA GLY A 482 -23.43 7.34 -8.44
C GLY A 482 -22.22 8.02 -9.10
N TYR A 483 -22.50 8.95 -9.99
CA TYR A 483 -21.50 9.73 -10.68
C TYR A 483 -21.75 11.23 -10.50
N VAL A 484 -20.70 12.00 -10.68
CA VAL A 484 -20.75 13.46 -10.75
C VAL A 484 -20.10 13.93 -12.05
N VAL A 485 -20.77 14.87 -12.73
CA VAL A 485 -20.23 15.54 -13.93
C VAL A 485 -19.38 16.73 -13.49
N CYS A 486 -18.07 16.65 -13.70
CA CYS A 486 -17.12 17.64 -13.22
C CYS A 486 -16.28 18.20 -14.37
N PRO A 487 -16.30 19.54 -14.62
CA PRO A 487 -15.39 20.18 -15.56
C PRO A 487 -13.93 19.93 -15.17
N SER A 488 -13.06 19.80 -16.18
CA SER A 488 -11.65 19.42 -15.99
C SER A 488 -10.91 20.33 -15.01
N GLU A 489 -11.10 21.64 -15.08
CA GLU A 489 -10.45 22.63 -14.21
C GLU A 489 -10.90 22.57 -12.75
N LYS A 490 -12.07 21.98 -12.45
CA LYS A 490 -12.64 21.90 -11.11
C LYS A 490 -12.39 20.55 -10.41
N ARG A 491 -11.78 19.59 -11.10
CA ARG A 491 -11.64 18.23 -10.58
C ARG A 491 -10.87 18.18 -9.25
N PHE A 492 -9.72 18.86 -9.16
CA PHE A 492 -8.95 18.89 -7.92
C PHE A 492 -9.72 19.61 -6.79
N LEU A 493 -10.35 20.73 -7.08
CA LEU A 493 -11.13 21.49 -6.09
C LEU A 493 -12.29 20.66 -5.51
N MET A 494 -12.93 19.87 -6.36
CA MET A 494 -13.99 18.92 -5.96
C MET A 494 -13.42 17.83 -5.05
N LEU A 495 -12.32 17.20 -5.46
CA LEU A 495 -11.65 16.16 -4.65
C LEU A 495 -11.22 16.71 -3.29
N PHE A 496 -10.55 17.87 -3.26
CA PHE A 496 -10.12 18.53 -2.03
C PHE A 496 -11.31 18.78 -1.09
N THR A 497 -12.39 19.38 -1.63
CA THR A 497 -13.60 19.69 -0.85
C THR A 497 -14.25 18.42 -0.31
N PHE A 498 -14.31 17.36 -1.13
CA PHE A 498 -14.84 16.05 -0.73
C PHE A 498 -14.03 15.43 0.40
N LEU A 499 -12.70 15.36 0.25
CA LEU A 499 -11.81 14.76 1.25
C LEU A 499 -11.82 15.55 2.57
N LYS A 500 -11.81 16.89 2.49
CA LYS A 500 -11.91 17.74 3.68
C LYS A 500 -13.21 17.50 4.46
N LYS A 501 -14.33 17.29 3.76
CA LYS A 501 -15.64 16.98 4.37
C LYS A 501 -15.68 15.58 4.99
N ASN A 502 -14.96 14.62 4.40
CA ASN A 502 -14.99 13.21 4.79
C ASN A 502 -13.71 12.75 5.53
N LYS A 503 -12.95 13.67 6.15
CA LYS A 503 -11.69 13.35 6.84
C LYS A 503 -11.81 12.30 7.96
N ASN A 504 -13.01 12.16 8.56
CA ASN A 504 -13.31 11.18 9.61
C ASN A 504 -13.91 9.88 9.05
N LYS A 505 -13.79 9.65 7.75
CA LYS A 505 -14.26 8.45 7.04
C LYS A 505 -13.09 7.66 6.49
N LYS A 506 -13.31 6.38 6.23
CA LYS A 506 -12.34 5.53 5.52
C LYS A 506 -12.60 5.62 4.03
N VAL A 507 -11.71 6.30 3.31
CA VAL A 507 -11.89 6.66 1.89
C VAL A 507 -10.79 6.07 1.03
N MET A 508 -11.14 5.42 -0.08
CA MET A 508 -10.19 5.05 -1.12
C MET A 508 -10.42 5.90 -2.38
N VAL A 509 -9.34 6.44 -2.95
CA VAL A 509 -9.39 7.26 -4.17
C VAL A 509 -8.55 6.60 -5.26
N PHE A 510 -9.18 6.28 -6.40
CA PHE A 510 -8.54 5.62 -7.54
C PHE A 510 -8.11 6.62 -8.61
N PHE A 511 -6.87 6.48 -9.04
CA PHE A 511 -6.23 7.25 -10.11
C PHE A 511 -5.74 6.34 -11.24
N SER A 512 -5.66 6.87 -12.44
CA SER A 512 -5.20 6.16 -13.64
C SER A 512 -3.68 5.92 -13.68
N SER A 513 -2.87 6.71 -12.97
CA SER A 513 -1.42 6.60 -13.05
C SER A 513 -0.69 6.66 -11.70
N CYS A 514 0.45 5.98 -11.61
CA CYS A 514 1.31 6.00 -10.42
C CYS A 514 1.80 7.42 -10.07
N ASN A 515 2.11 8.25 -11.09
CA ASN A 515 2.59 9.60 -10.87
C ASN A 515 1.45 10.55 -10.42
N SER A 516 0.19 10.30 -10.86
CA SER A 516 -0.97 11.02 -10.32
C SER A 516 -1.18 10.71 -8.84
N VAL A 517 -1.07 9.44 -8.43
CA VAL A 517 -1.13 9.06 -7.01
C VAL A 517 -0.03 9.74 -6.21
N LYS A 518 1.22 9.70 -6.70
CA LYS A 518 2.36 10.32 -6.03
C LYS A 518 2.15 11.83 -5.83
N TYR A 519 1.81 12.54 -6.88
CA TYR A 519 1.59 13.99 -6.84
C TYR A 519 0.46 14.39 -5.88
N HIS A 520 -0.71 13.75 -6.00
CA HIS A 520 -1.83 14.08 -5.12
C HIS A 520 -1.54 13.71 -3.65
N HIS A 521 -0.77 12.65 -3.41
CA HIS A 521 -0.31 12.29 -2.08
C HIS A 521 0.62 13.35 -1.49
N GLU A 522 1.61 13.81 -2.25
CA GLU A 522 2.54 14.86 -1.83
C GLU A 522 1.79 16.18 -1.61
N LEU A 523 0.91 16.58 -2.53
CA LEU A 523 0.13 17.80 -2.45
C LEU A 523 -0.84 17.81 -1.27
N LEU A 524 -1.64 16.75 -1.10
CA LEU A 524 -2.65 16.67 -0.04
C LEU A 524 -2.02 16.66 1.35
N ASN A 525 -0.93 15.91 1.54
CA ASN A 525 -0.20 15.95 2.80
C ASN A 525 0.43 17.32 3.06
N TYR A 526 0.90 18.01 2.02
CA TYR A 526 1.45 19.37 2.15
C TYR A 526 0.39 20.40 2.58
N ILE A 527 -0.88 20.21 2.20
CA ILE A 527 -1.99 21.09 2.55
C ILE A 527 -2.89 20.54 3.66
N ASP A 528 -2.30 19.81 4.62
CA ASP A 528 -2.92 19.30 5.85
C ASP A 528 -4.13 18.38 5.64
N ILE A 529 -4.14 17.59 4.56
CA ILE A 529 -5.03 16.46 4.38
C ILE A 529 -4.21 15.17 4.41
N PRO A 530 -4.01 14.57 5.61
CA PRO A 530 -3.19 13.39 5.74
C PRO A 530 -3.77 12.23 4.93
N CYS A 531 -2.96 11.65 4.07
CA CYS A 531 -3.34 10.52 3.23
C CYS A 531 -2.19 9.55 3.01
N MET A 532 -2.53 8.30 2.80
CA MET A 532 -1.62 7.21 2.44
C MET A 532 -1.64 6.97 0.93
N SER A 533 -0.62 6.32 0.39
CA SER A 533 -0.58 6.00 -1.04
C SER A 533 -0.11 4.58 -1.34
N ILE A 534 -0.75 3.92 -2.33
CA ILE A 534 -0.32 2.62 -2.85
C ILE A 534 -0.31 2.66 -4.38
N HIS A 535 0.86 2.41 -4.98
CA HIS A 535 1.00 2.33 -6.44
C HIS A 535 2.17 1.44 -6.86
N GLY A 536 2.17 0.99 -8.12
CA GLY A 536 3.09 -0.02 -8.63
C GLY A 536 4.59 0.35 -8.63
N LYS A 537 4.94 1.65 -8.59
CA LYS A 537 6.34 2.11 -8.54
C LYS A 537 6.95 2.11 -7.14
N GLN A 538 6.16 1.88 -6.09
CA GLN A 538 6.67 1.80 -4.71
C GLN A 538 7.37 0.46 -4.44
N LYS A 539 8.37 0.46 -3.55
CA LYS A 539 8.98 -0.76 -3.02
C LYS A 539 7.91 -1.65 -2.37
N GLN A 540 8.03 -2.98 -2.51
CA GLN A 540 7.00 -3.91 -2.02
C GLN A 540 6.80 -3.79 -0.50
N ALA A 541 7.87 -3.66 0.28
CA ALA A 541 7.79 -3.49 1.72
C ALA A 541 6.92 -2.29 2.12
N LYS A 542 7.11 -1.11 1.47
CA LYS A 542 6.28 0.07 1.72
C LYS A 542 4.81 -0.16 1.34
N ARG A 543 4.54 -0.84 0.21
CA ARG A 543 3.16 -1.18 -0.20
C ARG A 543 2.48 -2.06 0.83
N THR A 544 3.18 -3.09 1.30
CA THR A 544 2.70 -4.02 2.32
C THR A 544 2.42 -3.30 3.64
N SER A 545 3.36 -2.52 4.14
CA SER A 545 3.21 -1.75 5.38
C SER A 545 2.01 -0.79 5.29
N THR A 546 1.94 0.01 4.20
CA THR A 546 0.82 0.95 3.99
C THR A 546 -0.53 0.23 3.90
N PHE A 547 -0.57 -0.94 3.25
CA PHE A 547 -1.79 -1.74 3.15
C PHE A 547 -2.29 -2.19 4.53
N PHE A 548 -1.44 -2.80 5.35
CA PHE A 548 -1.82 -3.23 6.69
C PHE A 548 -2.18 -2.06 7.60
N GLN A 549 -1.44 -0.96 7.52
CA GLN A 549 -1.76 0.27 8.25
C GLN A 549 -3.16 0.78 7.89
N PHE A 550 -3.53 0.81 6.61
CA PHE A 550 -4.86 1.22 6.19
C PHE A 550 -5.94 0.22 6.60
N CYS A 551 -5.66 -1.08 6.58
CA CYS A 551 -6.60 -2.11 7.06
C CYS A 551 -6.94 -1.93 8.55
N GLN A 552 -5.93 -1.67 9.38
CA GLN A 552 -6.08 -1.50 10.84
C GLN A 552 -6.69 -0.15 11.22
N ALA A 553 -6.59 0.86 10.35
CA ALA A 553 -7.14 2.19 10.64
C ALA A 553 -8.67 2.18 10.59
N GLU A 554 -9.32 2.80 11.56
CA GLU A 554 -10.78 3.03 11.55
C GLU A 554 -11.17 4.11 10.53
N THR A 555 -10.33 5.13 10.37
CA THR A 555 -10.53 6.25 9.44
C THR A 555 -9.25 6.52 8.68
N GLY A 556 -9.33 7.11 7.50
CA GLY A 556 -8.15 7.50 6.72
C GLY A 556 -8.42 7.58 5.23
N ILE A 557 -7.51 8.20 4.51
CA ILE A 557 -7.59 8.38 3.06
C ILE A 557 -6.46 7.59 2.41
N LEU A 558 -6.79 6.69 1.49
CA LEU A 558 -5.85 5.95 0.68
C LEU A 558 -5.96 6.35 -0.78
N LEU A 559 -4.90 6.90 -1.36
CA LEU A 559 -4.79 7.18 -2.78
C LEU A 559 -4.11 5.98 -3.47
N CYS A 560 -4.72 5.45 -4.52
CA CYS A 560 -4.18 4.24 -5.14
C CYS A 560 -4.45 4.15 -6.65
N THR A 561 -3.70 3.26 -7.30
CA THR A 561 -4.02 2.75 -8.65
C THR A 561 -4.74 1.41 -8.54
N ASP A 562 -5.14 0.82 -9.64
CA ASP A 562 -5.81 -0.48 -9.70
C ASP A 562 -5.03 -1.66 -9.09
N VAL A 563 -3.77 -1.44 -8.70
CA VAL A 563 -3.00 -2.39 -7.87
C VAL A 563 -3.73 -2.72 -6.56
N ALA A 564 -4.49 -1.76 -5.99
CA ALA A 564 -5.29 -1.96 -4.78
C ALA A 564 -6.77 -2.26 -5.08
N ALA A 565 -7.17 -2.37 -6.36
CA ALA A 565 -8.56 -2.50 -6.76
C ALA A 565 -9.13 -3.91 -6.63
N ARG A 566 -8.31 -4.97 -6.72
CA ARG A 566 -8.77 -6.35 -6.81
C ARG A 566 -8.15 -7.22 -5.74
N GLY A 567 -8.90 -8.22 -5.29
CA GLY A 567 -8.45 -9.28 -4.40
C GLY A 567 -8.19 -8.90 -2.94
N LEU A 568 -8.01 -7.62 -2.63
CA LEU A 568 -7.73 -7.18 -1.27
C LEU A 568 -8.99 -7.10 -0.41
N ASP A 569 -8.94 -7.68 0.76
CA ASP A 569 -9.97 -7.50 1.77
C ASP A 569 -9.59 -6.34 2.69
N ILE A 570 -10.20 -5.19 2.43
CA ILE A 570 -10.02 -3.99 3.23
C ILE A 570 -11.30 -3.78 4.02
N PRO A 571 -11.27 -3.93 5.35
CA PRO A 571 -12.48 -3.83 6.16
C PRO A 571 -13.01 -2.40 6.22
N ALA A 572 -14.32 -2.26 6.27
CA ALA A 572 -15.05 -1.04 6.62
C ALA A 572 -14.72 0.22 5.80
N VAL A 573 -14.54 0.11 4.48
CA VAL A 573 -14.37 1.29 3.60
C VAL A 573 -15.71 1.99 3.39
N ASP A 574 -15.83 3.26 3.80
CA ASP A 574 -17.05 4.06 3.67
C ASP A 574 -17.27 4.57 2.24
N TRP A 575 -16.20 5.03 1.60
CA TRP A 575 -16.24 5.66 0.29
C TRP A 575 -15.20 5.11 -0.68
N ILE A 576 -15.66 4.77 -1.88
CA ILE A 576 -14.80 4.53 -3.04
C ILE A 576 -14.98 5.71 -3.99
N VAL A 577 -13.93 6.50 -4.18
CA VAL A 577 -13.90 7.61 -5.13
C VAL A 577 -13.08 7.21 -6.35
N GLN A 578 -13.69 7.11 -7.49
CA GLN A 578 -13.00 6.90 -8.75
C GLN A 578 -12.75 8.27 -9.40
N TYR A 579 -11.62 8.87 -9.03
CA TYR A 579 -11.23 10.19 -9.51
C TYR A 579 -10.92 10.18 -11.01
N ASP A 580 -10.28 9.11 -11.48
CA ASP A 580 -10.17 8.79 -12.88
C ASP A 580 -11.03 7.57 -13.21
N PRO A 581 -11.81 7.60 -14.30
CA PRO A 581 -12.59 6.45 -14.74
C PRO A 581 -11.69 5.23 -14.99
N PRO A 582 -12.19 4.01 -14.76
CA PRO A 582 -11.46 2.79 -15.10
C PRO A 582 -11.46 2.54 -16.61
N ASP A 583 -10.45 1.82 -17.11
CA ASP A 583 -10.32 1.49 -18.54
C ASP A 583 -11.47 0.61 -19.06
N GLU A 584 -12.05 -0.22 -18.18
CA GLU A 584 -13.14 -1.12 -18.50
C GLU A 584 -14.24 -1.12 -17.42
N PRO A 585 -15.52 -1.36 -17.78
CA PRO A 585 -16.63 -1.48 -16.83
C PRO A 585 -16.41 -2.53 -15.75
N ARG A 586 -15.66 -3.59 -16.05
CA ARG A 586 -15.32 -4.64 -15.09
C ARG A 586 -14.44 -4.11 -13.94
N GLU A 587 -13.51 -3.24 -14.26
CA GLU A 587 -12.67 -2.61 -13.24
C GLU A 587 -13.48 -1.71 -12.31
N TYR A 588 -14.51 -1.04 -12.82
CA TYR A 588 -15.47 -0.34 -11.97
C TYR A 588 -16.03 -1.27 -10.88
N ILE A 589 -16.52 -2.45 -11.26
CA ILE A 589 -17.11 -3.44 -10.34
C ILE A 589 -16.07 -3.89 -9.29
N HIS A 590 -14.82 -4.12 -9.71
CA HIS A 590 -13.75 -4.52 -8.80
C HIS A 590 -13.34 -3.42 -7.83
N ARG A 591 -13.32 -2.16 -8.28
CA ARG A 591 -13.04 -1.00 -7.41
C ARG A 591 -14.13 -0.82 -6.37
N VAL A 592 -15.40 -0.81 -6.76
CA VAL A 592 -16.52 -0.64 -5.82
C VAL A 592 -16.71 -1.84 -4.90
N GLY A 593 -16.29 -3.03 -5.32
CA GLY A 593 -16.27 -4.23 -4.49
C GLY A 593 -15.31 -4.15 -3.28
N ARG A 594 -14.69 -3.00 -2.99
CA ARG A 594 -13.90 -2.75 -1.77
C ARG A 594 -14.74 -2.18 -0.63
N THR A 595 -15.95 -1.73 -0.88
CA THR A 595 -16.90 -1.25 0.11
C THR A 595 -18.16 -2.13 0.17
N ALA A 596 -19.09 -1.84 1.06
CA ALA A 596 -20.34 -2.57 1.29
C ALA A 596 -20.11 -4.08 1.55
N ARG A 597 -19.16 -4.43 2.41
CA ARG A 597 -18.80 -5.81 2.76
C ARG A 597 -19.35 -6.19 4.13
N GLY A 598 -19.67 -7.46 4.33
CA GLY A 598 -20.20 -8.00 5.58
C GLY A 598 -21.74 -8.01 5.65
N LYS A 599 -22.28 -8.44 6.80
CA LYS A 599 -23.74 -8.70 7.00
C LYS A 599 -24.60 -7.44 6.90
N ASP A 600 -24.06 -6.26 7.25
CA ASP A 600 -24.76 -4.96 7.19
C ASP A 600 -24.02 -3.96 6.31
N GLY A 601 -23.30 -4.45 5.30
CA GLY A 601 -22.38 -3.72 4.48
C GLY A 601 -23.01 -2.58 3.71
N ARG A 602 -23.04 -1.39 4.32
CA ARG A 602 -23.36 -0.13 3.63
C ARG A 602 -22.09 0.51 3.14
N GLY A 603 -22.11 1.02 1.92
CA GLY A 603 -20.96 1.69 1.34
C GLY A 603 -21.36 2.65 0.24
N ASN A 604 -20.45 3.55 -0.11
CA ASN A 604 -20.71 4.57 -1.11
C ASN A 604 -19.64 4.53 -2.20
N ALA A 605 -20.05 4.73 -3.45
CA ALA A 605 -19.15 4.85 -4.59
C ALA A 605 -19.47 6.09 -5.41
N LEU A 606 -18.45 6.89 -5.67
CA LEU A 606 -18.52 8.10 -6.49
C LEU A 606 -17.61 7.93 -7.71
N LEU A 607 -18.19 8.06 -8.90
CA LEU A 607 -17.45 8.14 -10.17
C LEU A 607 -17.41 9.58 -10.65
N VAL A 608 -16.23 10.09 -10.90
CA VAL A 608 -16.03 11.44 -11.44
C VAL A 608 -15.88 11.36 -12.95
N LEU A 609 -16.81 11.95 -13.67
CA LEU A 609 -16.82 12.00 -15.14
C LEU A 609 -16.73 13.44 -15.61
N ARG A 610 -16.05 13.68 -16.72
CA ARG A 610 -16.14 14.93 -17.46
C ARG A 610 -17.37 14.89 -18.37
N PRO A 611 -17.87 16.05 -18.83
CA PRO A 611 -19.01 16.10 -19.75
C PRO A 611 -18.83 15.22 -21.00
N GLU A 612 -17.60 15.14 -21.52
CA GLU A 612 -17.23 14.36 -22.70
C GLU A 612 -17.24 12.84 -22.43
N GLU A 613 -17.10 12.42 -21.17
CA GLU A 613 -16.99 11.02 -20.74
C GLU A 613 -18.34 10.37 -20.40
N LEU A 614 -19.44 11.10 -20.46
CA LEU A 614 -20.78 10.57 -20.14
C LEU A 614 -21.18 9.35 -20.97
N GLY A 615 -20.58 9.20 -22.15
CA GLY A 615 -20.75 7.98 -22.97
C GLY A 615 -20.35 6.70 -22.26
N PHE A 616 -19.46 6.76 -21.25
CA PHE A 616 -19.03 5.60 -20.47
C PHE A 616 -20.17 4.94 -19.68
N LEU A 617 -21.19 5.72 -19.29
CA LEU A 617 -22.37 5.20 -18.60
C LEU A 617 -23.13 4.14 -19.41
N ARG A 618 -23.06 4.19 -20.76
CA ARG A 618 -23.68 3.16 -21.62
C ARG A 618 -22.99 1.80 -21.44
N TYR A 619 -21.66 1.79 -21.35
CA TYR A 619 -20.88 0.59 -21.14
C TYR A 619 -21.09 0.01 -19.73
N LEU A 620 -21.23 0.87 -18.71
CA LEU A 620 -21.57 0.47 -17.37
C LEU A 620 -22.96 -0.18 -17.29
N ARG A 621 -23.96 0.40 -17.97
CA ARG A 621 -25.32 -0.19 -18.06
C ARG A 621 -25.29 -1.54 -18.77
N ALA A 622 -24.51 -1.67 -19.87
CA ALA A 622 -24.33 -2.96 -20.54
C ALA A 622 -23.68 -4.02 -19.63
N ALA A 623 -22.83 -3.59 -18.69
CA ALA A 623 -22.26 -4.45 -17.64
C ALA A 623 -23.18 -4.63 -16.42
N LYS A 624 -24.47 -4.26 -16.51
CA LYS A 624 -25.48 -4.32 -15.43
C LYS A 624 -25.14 -3.46 -14.20
N VAL A 625 -24.42 -2.35 -14.41
CA VAL A 625 -24.15 -1.34 -13.39
C VAL A 625 -25.02 -0.12 -13.66
N VAL A 626 -25.91 0.20 -12.70
CA VAL A 626 -26.78 1.38 -12.78
C VAL A 626 -26.26 2.43 -11.81
N LEU A 627 -25.97 3.63 -12.32
CA LEU A 627 -25.49 4.76 -11.54
C LEU A 627 -26.50 5.89 -11.56
N ASN A 628 -26.70 6.51 -10.40
CA ASN A 628 -27.48 7.73 -10.27
C ASN A 628 -26.56 8.94 -10.33
N GLU A 629 -27.04 10.06 -10.86
CA GLU A 629 -26.31 11.30 -10.80
C GLU A 629 -26.38 11.86 -9.38
N PHE A 630 -25.21 12.17 -8.81
CA PHE A 630 -25.16 12.88 -7.53
C PHE A 630 -25.15 14.39 -7.79
N GLU A 631 -26.13 15.08 -7.25
CA GLU A 631 -26.15 16.54 -7.26
C GLU A 631 -25.00 17.08 -6.41
N PHE A 632 -24.08 17.77 -7.06
CA PHE A 632 -22.97 18.41 -6.40
C PHE A 632 -23.15 19.92 -6.37
N SER A 633 -23.21 20.51 -5.18
CA SER A 633 -23.37 21.94 -5.02
C SER A 633 -22.08 22.70 -5.36
N TRP A 634 -21.95 23.13 -6.59
CA TRP A 634 -20.79 23.85 -7.11
C TRP A 634 -20.49 25.18 -6.39
N SER A 635 -21.49 25.79 -5.75
CA SER A 635 -21.34 26.99 -4.91
C SER A 635 -20.59 26.74 -3.60
N LYS A 636 -20.53 25.48 -3.14
CA LYS A 636 -19.88 25.08 -1.88
C LYS A 636 -18.45 24.56 -2.07
N ILE A 637 -17.90 24.62 -3.27
CA ILE A 637 -16.51 24.24 -3.54
C ILE A 637 -15.57 25.27 -2.94
N ALA A 638 -14.51 24.78 -2.28
CA ALA A 638 -13.44 25.63 -1.79
C ALA A 638 -12.73 26.33 -2.98
N ASN A 639 -12.73 27.64 -2.97
CA ASN A 639 -12.05 28.42 -4.02
C ASN A 639 -10.56 28.58 -3.67
N ILE A 640 -9.78 27.53 -3.94
CA ILE A 640 -8.33 27.48 -3.65
C ILE A 640 -7.49 27.46 -4.93
N GLN A 641 -8.06 27.75 -6.10
CA GLN A 641 -7.34 27.61 -7.37
C GLN A 641 -6.09 28.49 -7.43
N SER A 642 -6.19 29.76 -7.05
CA SER A 642 -5.04 30.68 -7.05
C SER A 642 -3.96 30.26 -6.05
N GLN A 643 -4.37 29.68 -4.91
CA GLN A 643 -3.44 29.17 -3.91
C GLN A 643 -2.70 27.93 -4.43
N LEU A 644 -3.42 27.04 -5.13
CA LEU A 644 -2.83 25.87 -5.78
C LEU A 644 -1.80 26.27 -6.84
N GLU A 645 -2.15 27.20 -7.73
CA GLU A 645 -1.26 27.68 -8.79
C GLU A 645 0.00 28.34 -8.20
N ASN A 646 -0.14 29.21 -7.20
CA ASN A 646 0.97 29.84 -6.49
C ASN A 646 1.84 28.82 -5.76
N LEU A 647 1.25 27.78 -5.16
CA LEU A 647 1.98 26.73 -4.47
C LEU A 647 2.82 25.92 -5.45
N ILE A 648 2.23 25.49 -6.57
CA ILE A 648 2.92 24.71 -7.59
C ILE A 648 4.02 25.54 -8.27
N ASP A 649 3.81 26.84 -8.46
CA ASP A 649 4.83 27.71 -9.06
C ASP A 649 6.05 27.90 -8.13
N LYS A 650 5.82 28.09 -6.83
CA LYS A 650 6.87 28.36 -5.85
C LYS A 650 7.60 27.10 -5.37
N ASN A 651 6.95 25.94 -5.31
CA ASN A 651 7.54 24.72 -4.80
C ASN A 651 8.10 23.85 -5.92
N TYR A 652 9.43 23.82 -6.05
CA TYR A 652 10.14 23.06 -7.09
C TYR A 652 9.77 21.57 -7.12
N TYR A 653 9.69 20.91 -5.97
CA TYR A 653 9.39 19.47 -5.90
C TYR A 653 7.96 19.15 -6.30
N LEU A 654 6.98 19.92 -5.78
CA LEU A 654 5.59 19.78 -6.19
C LEU A 654 5.39 20.12 -7.67
N ASN A 655 6.07 21.15 -8.19
CA ASN A 655 6.05 21.50 -9.61
C ASN A 655 6.55 20.34 -10.49
N LYS A 656 7.69 19.74 -10.14
CA LYS A 656 8.24 18.59 -10.85
C LYS A 656 7.29 17.38 -10.79
N SER A 657 6.76 17.08 -9.62
CA SER A 657 5.80 15.98 -9.42
C SER A 657 4.51 16.22 -10.19
N ALA A 658 3.97 17.44 -10.16
CA ALA A 658 2.79 17.87 -10.92
C ALA A 658 2.99 17.74 -12.44
N LYS A 659 4.15 18.15 -12.97
CA LYS A 659 4.48 17.99 -14.41
C LYS A 659 4.47 16.54 -14.84
N GLU A 660 5.10 15.66 -14.06
CA GLU A 660 5.13 14.23 -14.35
C GLU A 660 3.73 13.59 -14.21
N ALA A 661 2.95 14.02 -13.22
CA ALA A 661 1.57 13.54 -13.04
C ALA A 661 0.68 13.96 -14.22
N TYR A 662 0.74 15.21 -14.66
CA TYR A 662 0.02 15.71 -15.81
C TYR A 662 0.36 14.93 -17.09
N LYS A 663 1.66 14.75 -17.39
CA LYS A 663 2.11 13.95 -18.54
C LYS A 663 1.58 12.53 -18.50
N CYS A 664 1.65 11.89 -17.32
CA CYS A 664 1.18 10.51 -17.16
C CYS A 664 -0.35 10.42 -17.24
N TYR A 665 -1.08 11.42 -16.77
CA TYR A 665 -2.52 11.48 -16.91
C TYR A 665 -2.93 11.55 -18.39
N VAL A 666 -2.33 12.44 -19.17
CA VAL A 666 -2.63 12.59 -20.61
C VAL A 666 -2.27 11.31 -21.37
N ARG A 667 -1.14 10.67 -21.05
CA ARG A 667 -0.77 9.38 -21.65
C ARG A 667 -1.71 8.24 -21.27
N ALA A 668 -2.14 8.16 -20.01
CA ALA A 668 -3.12 7.18 -19.56
C ALA A 668 -4.46 7.41 -20.28
N TYR A 669 -4.85 8.66 -20.45
CA TYR A 669 -6.04 9.02 -21.20
C TYR A 669 -5.95 8.58 -22.68
N ASP A 670 -4.79 8.80 -23.31
CA ASP A 670 -4.53 8.34 -24.67
C ASP A 670 -4.46 6.79 -24.76
N SER A 671 -4.05 6.09 -23.73
CA SER A 671 -4.00 4.62 -23.72
C SER A 671 -5.31 3.93 -23.38
N HIS A 672 -6.38 4.69 -23.05
CA HIS A 672 -7.67 4.14 -22.68
C HIS A 672 -8.27 3.24 -23.77
N SER A 673 -8.89 2.10 -23.40
CA SER A 673 -9.44 1.12 -24.35
C SER A 673 -10.62 1.67 -25.17
N LEU A 674 -11.46 2.51 -24.57
CA LEU A 674 -12.67 3.07 -25.19
C LEU A 674 -12.39 4.42 -25.87
N LYS A 675 -11.70 4.38 -27.02
CA LYS A 675 -11.30 5.58 -27.78
C LYS A 675 -12.46 6.46 -28.25
N ASP A 676 -13.63 5.88 -28.47
CA ASP A 676 -14.84 6.62 -28.87
C ASP A 676 -15.32 7.61 -27.82
N ILE A 677 -14.92 7.42 -26.56
CA ILE A 677 -15.29 8.26 -25.43
C ILE A 677 -14.07 9.03 -24.93
N PHE A 678 -12.96 8.33 -24.74
CA PHE A 678 -11.71 8.87 -24.19
C PHE A 678 -10.73 9.23 -25.32
N ASP A 679 -11.11 10.22 -26.14
CA ASP A 679 -10.27 10.72 -27.23
C ASP A 679 -9.40 11.88 -26.73
N VAL A 680 -8.08 11.66 -26.72
CA VAL A 680 -7.10 12.67 -26.28
C VAL A 680 -7.12 13.93 -27.13
N ASN A 681 -7.55 13.84 -28.41
CA ASN A 681 -7.65 15.01 -29.29
C ASN A 681 -8.81 15.94 -28.93
N ASN A 682 -9.84 15.44 -28.25
CA ASN A 682 -10.96 16.19 -27.72
C ASN A 682 -10.73 16.70 -26.29
N LEU A 683 -9.59 16.32 -25.68
CA LEU A 683 -9.25 16.70 -24.32
C LEU A 683 -8.81 18.18 -24.26
N ASP A 684 -9.49 18.99 -23.47
CA ASP A 684 -9.07 20.37 -23.18
C ASP A 684 -7.85 20.37 -22.24
N LEU A 685 -6.65 20.39 -22.83
CA LEU A 685 -5.38 20.33 -22.10
C LEU A 685 -5.18 21.55 -21.18
N ILE A 686 -5.78 22.72 -21.52
CA ILE A 686 -5.70 23.94 -20.70
C ILE A 686 -6.58 23.78 -19.44
N ALA A 687 -7.79 23.28 -19.60
CA ALA A 687 -8.67 23.02 -18.46
C ALA A 687 -8.10 21.89 -17.55
N VAL A 688 -7.52 20.85 -18.15
CA VAL A 688 -6.86 19.77 -17.39
C VAL A 688 -5.64 20.29 -16.62
N CYS A 689 -4.75 21.09 -17.23
CA CYS A 689 -3.54 21.55 -16.55
C CYS A 689 -3.85 22.42 -15.31
N LYS A 690 -4.96 23.15 -15.31
CA LYS A 690 -5.43 23.92 -14.14
C LYS A 690 -5.72 23.03 -12.95
N SER A 691 -6.25 21.81 -13.14
CA SER A 691 -6.48 20.86 -12.05
C SER A 691 -5.18 20.31 -11.43
N PHE A 692 -4.04 20.47 -12.12
CA PHE A 692 -2.71 20.16 -11.62
C PHE A 692 -1.96 21.40 -11.09
N GLY A 693 -2.60 22.58 -11.08
CA GLY A 693 -2.03 23.84 -10.61
C GLY A 693 -1.16 24.56 -11.63
N PHE A 694 -1.33 24.31 -12.94
CA PHE A 694 -0.62 25.02 -14.00
C PHE A 694 -1.53 25.98 -14.74
N SER A 695 -1.03 27.18 -15.02
CA SER A 695 -1.69 28.15 -15.91
C SER A 695 -1.44 27.85 -17.40
N VAL A 696 -0.29 27.22 -17.70
CA VAL A 696 0.12 26.81 -19.06
C VAL A 696 0.39 25.31 -19.08
N PRO A 697 -0.17 24.54 -20.04
CA PRO A 697 0.01 23.10 -20.10
C PRO A 697 1.49 22.73 -20.25
N PRO A 698 2.05 21.85 -19.39
CA PRO A 698 3.36 21.28 -19.61
C PRO A 698 3.42 20.48 -20.91
N PHE A 699 4.56 20.52 -21.59
CA PHE A 699 4.77 19.75 -22.83
C PHE A 699 4.58 18.26 -22.58
N VAL A 700 3.77 17.62 -23.45
CA VAL A 700 3.55 16.16 -23.48
C VAL A 700 3.98 15.64 -24.86
N ASP A 701 4.80 14.62 -24.86
CA ASP A 701 5.32 13.96 -26.05
C ASP A 701 4.26 12.97 -26.60
N LEU A 702 3.26 13.52 -27.25
CA LEU A 702 2.20 12.80 -27.96
C LEU A 702 1.84 13.57 -29.24
N PRO A 703 1.53 12.90 -30.35
CA PRO A 703 1.11 13.55 -31.60
C PRO A 703 -0.34 14.04 -31.50
N ILE A 704 -0.57 15.03 -30.60
CA ILE A 704 -1.91 15.63 -30.41
C ILE A 704 -2.09 16.72 -31.45
N SER A 705 -3.03 16.53 -32.37
CA SER A 705 -3.42 17.56 -33.34
C SER A 705 -4.42 18.51 -32.67
N HIS A 706 -3.94 19.68 -32.24
CA HIS A 706 -4.82 20.78 -31.82
C HIS A 706 -5.63 21.33 -33.00
N LYS A 707 -6.87 20.92 -33.12
CA LYS A 707 -7.85 21.72 -33.90
C LYS A 707 -8.39 22.79 -32.95
N PRO A 708 -8.11 24.10 -33.18
CA PRO A 708 -8.71 25.14 -32.39
C PRO A 708 -10.23 25.03 -32.54
N LYS A 709 -10.97 24.87 -31.43
CA LYS A 709 -12.45 25.01 -31.45
C LYS A 709 -12.80 26.39 -31.96
N VAL A 710 -13.27 26.47 -33.21
CA VAL A 710 -13.87 27.70 -33.78
C VAL A 710 -15.12 27.95 -32.97
N GLN A 711 -15.08 28.98 -32.12
CA GLN A 711 -16.29 29.52 -31.51
C GLN A 711 -17.20 29.96 -32.66
N VAL A 712 -18.31 29.26 -32.88
CA VAL A 712 -19.38 29.70 -33.75
C VAL A 712 -20.04 30.88 -33.07
N ARG A 713 -19.54 32.07 -33.34
CA ARG A 713 -20.27 33.31 -33.07
C ARG A 713 -21.48 33.31 -34.01
N SER A 714 -22.67 33.18 -33.46
CA SER A 714 -23.94 33.47 -34.14
C SER A 714 -23.87 34.88 -34.67
N LYS A 715 -23.69 35.06 -35.97
CA LYS A 715 -23.86 36.31 -36.65
C LYS A 715 -25.33 36.51 -36.95
N LEU A 716 -25.94 37.49 -36.26
CA LEU A 716 -27.13 38.14 -36.72
C LEU A 716 -26.86 38.80 -38.10
N SER A 717 -27.88 38.68 -38.92
CA SER A 717 -28.05 39.15 -40.27
C SER A 717 -27.54 40.57 -40.55
N GLY A 718 -26.84 40.73 -41.67
CA GLY A 718 -26.57 42.03 -42.31
C GLY A 718 -26.02 41.79 -43.72
N ALA A 719 -26.81 42.14 -44.73
CA ALA A 719 -26.55 41.97 -46.14
C ALA A 719 -25.32 42.78 -46.59
N GLY A 720 -24.58 42.30 -47.57
CA GLY A 720 -23.72 43.14 -48.38
C GLY A 720 -22.46 42.50 -49.00
N TYR A 721 -22.55 42.28 -50.30
CA TYR A 721 -21.51 42.24 -51.35
C TYR A 721 -20.44 41.10 -51.42
N ARG A 722 -20.60 40.37 -52.51
CA ARG A 722 -19.64 39.36 -53.08
C ARG A 722 -18.33 40.03 -53.56
N LYS A 723 -17.18 39.47 -53.23
CA LYS A 723 -15.98 39.43 -54.10
C LYS A 723 -15.38 38.02 -54.12
N ARG A 724 -15.17 37.53 -55.37
CA ARG A 724 -14.53 36.18 -55.66
C ARG A 724 -13.06 36.25 -55.30
N PRO A 725 -12.46 35.19 -54.75
CA PRO A 725 -11.00 35.01 -54.69
C PRO A 725 -10.47 34.35 -55.97
N LYS A 726 -9.29 34.81 -56.41
CA LYS A 726 -8.51 34.32 -57.54
C LYS A 726 -7.88 32.95 -57.18
N ALA A 727 -7.86 32.06 -58.21
CA ALA A 727 -7.21 30.78 -58.19
C ALA A 727 -5.66 30.92 -58.13
N PHE A 728 -5.03 30.15 -57.24
CA PHE A 728 -3.56 29.97 -57.25
C PHE A 728 -3.21 28.66 -57.95
N THR A 729 -2.43 28.81 -59.03
CA THR A 729 -1.85 27.72 -59.84
C THR A 729 -0.60 27.15 -59.17
N PHE A 730 -0.52 25.84 -59.01
CA PHE A 730 0.68 25.11 -58.63
C PHE A 730 1.66 25.01 -59.80
N LYS A 731 2.89 25.46 -59.61
CA LYS A 731 4.03 25.16 -60.50
C LYS A 731 4.80 23.94 -59.95
N GLN A 732 4.82 22.85 -60.73
CA GLN A 732 5.70 21.72 -60.53
C GLN A 732 7.15 22.13 -60.87
N LYS A 733 8.13 21.71 -60.05
CA LYS A 733 9.56 21.69 -60.36
C LYS A 733 9.96 20.30 -60.83
N PRO A 734 10.83 20.21 -61.85
CA PRO A 734 11.24 18.92 -62.42
C PRO A 734 12.37 18.26 -61.59
N LYS A 735 12.43 16.92 -61.68
CA LYS A 735 13.48 16.05 -61.15
C LYS A 735 14.78 16.28 -61.95
N LYS A 736 15.88 16.34 -61.23
CA LYS A 736 17.18 15.75 -61.59
C LYS A 736 17.75 15.04 -60.40
#